data_aa4465529761eadcaf22e8fbbedbb987
#
_entry.id   aa4465529761eadcaf22e8fbbedbb987
#
_cell.length_a   1.000
_cell.length_b   1.000
_cell.length_c   1.000
_cell.angle_alpha   90.00
_cell.angle_beta   90.00
_cell.angle_gamma   90.00
#
_symmetry.space_group_name_H-M   'P 1'
#
loop_
_entity.id
_entity.type
_entity.pdbx_description
1 polymer ?
#
loop_
_entity_poly.entity_id
_entity_poly.type
_entity_poly.pdbx_seq_one_letter_code
_entity_poly.pdbx_strand_id
1 'polypeptide(L)'
;MRYTYVRQHDTTDCAAACLAMVCLHYKKEVTITRLRDMMGTDLKGTNLVGLQKAANELGFTTAAVRVDRENFLSDFSLPCIAQVITDQGLAHFVVVFKKTTIKDDGERRRHMLKEAEAAKEDEKNGKKHKCKDYVVIGDPGSELKKISLDEFYKNFTGVLLLMNPTSEFKGGKIEKGGMFKRYVDLLLPQKKLFAYAILSSLIVTILGIASSMFNKILMDEVLPYGLDNLLVTLILVFSMVSITNTLVGFVRQWVLIHLSIKIDIPLMLGYFGHIFCLPMKFFATRKTGDITTRYSDANTIKSIFTSIALSLIMDISMAIITGIILFRMNAMLFSISLFMALVSILLVLIYKQPYKKINEETMVQSAALNSQMIESLRGIETVKCNANEDTEMENLEREYIKSLKISLRSSKISTTQGLISSFISTGFSMLTTYVGISQVLKGEMTLGGFMAFSTLSSYFTSPLSNLIGLQMQIQEASISMKRLGEIMDYPSETVGDEDRTDLDKVEGDIEFKDVTFRYGNRAPALDHISFTIPAGKKVALVGSSGSGKSTITKLLLKYYEPEDGEIDLNGVNLAEYTNDSVRRAISYVPQNVELFSKTIYDNIRVSRMDATMDEVKEAAKKADAHDFIRHLPLQYNTYLEEAGNGLSGGEKQRIALARAFLKDSNLYILDESTSNLDFATENLIFNMIYDQLADRSMLIVAHRLSTVRDCDLILVMDHGKIVERGTHDELLAKEGKYYELWNMQQGIYRSKKAEPKQSVMQAVVEEDDDGESITY
;
A
#
# COMPACT_ATOMS: atom_id res chain seq x y z
N MET A 1 -12.55 14.35 -26.17
CA MET A 1 -11.50 14.13 -25.16
C MET A 1 -11.83 12.84 -24.42
N ARG A 2 -10.85 11.96 -24.21
CA ARG A 2 -11.06 10.74 -23.44
C ARG A 2 -10.87 11.12 -21.97
N TYR A 3 -11.90 10.95 -21.12
CA TYR A 3 -11.79 11.24 -19.69
C TYR A 3 -10.71 10.36 -19.05
N THR A 4 -9.94 10.93 -18.14
CA THR A 4 -8.88 10.22 -17.40
C THR A 4 -9.46 9.59 -16.15
N TYR A 5 -9.08 8.35 -15.85
CA TYR A 5 -9.56 7.64 -14.68
C TYR A 5 -8.38 7.04 -13.92
N VAL A 6 -8.36 7.25 -12.60
CA VAL A 6 -7.40 6.69 -11.65
C VAL A 6 -8.20 6.08 -10.49
N ARG A 7 -7.99 4.81 -10.24
CA ARG A 7 -8.65 4.11 -9.12
C ARG A 7 -7.88 4.32 -7.83
N GLN A 8 -8.58 4.48 -6.72
CA GLN A 8 -7.97 4.54 -5.39
C GLN A 8 -7.36 3.17 -5.02
N HIS A 9 -6.32 3.19 -4.19
CA HIS A 9 -5.64 1.98 -3.72
C HIS A 9 -6.23 1.49 -2.39
N ASP A 10 -6.61 2.41 -1.50
CA ASP A 10 -7.28 2.16 -0.22
C ASP A 10 -8.53 3.04 -0.08
N THR A 11 -9.38 2.73 0.88
CA THR A 11 -10.61 3.50 1.18
C THR A 11 -10.34 4.96 1.54
N THR A 12 -9.14 5.28 2.03
CA THR A 12 -8.71 6.63 2.42
C THR A 12 -8.15 7.47 1.26
N ASP A 13 -7.96 6.88 0.07
CA ASP A 13 -7.26 7.48 -1.07
C ASP A 13 -8.16 8.26 -2.03
N CYS A 14 -9.45 8.39 -1.75
CA CYS A 14 -10.41 8.98 -2.68
C CYS A 14 -9.99 10.40 -3.14
N ALA A 15 -9.56 11.27 -2.23
CA ALA A 15 -9.10 12.63 -2.55
C ALA A 15 -7.83 12.61 -3.42
N ALA A 16 -6.86 11.76 -3.07
CA ALA A 16 -5.59 11.63 -3.80
C ALA A 16 -5.84 11.11 -5.23
N ALA A 17 -6.70 10.11 -5.39
CA ALA A 17 -7.08 9.58 -6.69
C ALA A 17 -7.86 10.61 -7.53
N CYS A 18 -8.74 11.41 -6.91
CA CYS A 18 -9.43 12.52 -7.59
C CYS A 18 -8.45 13.57 -8.10
N LEU A 19 -7.50 14.01 -7.27
CA LEU A 19 -6.48 14.98 -7.70
C LEU A 19 -5.57 14.39 -8.79
N ALA A 20 -5.20 13.10 -8.68
CA ALA A 20 -4.46 12.40 -9.73
C ALA A 20 -5.22 12.39 -11.08
N MET A 21 -6.54 12.16 -11.06
CA MET A 21 -7.38 12.22 -12.26
C MET A 21 -7.39 13.61 -12.89
N VAL A 22 -7.48 14.67 -12.06
CA VAL A 22 -7.42 16.06 -12.55
C VAL A 22 -6.05 16.40 -13.09
N CYS A 23 -4.96 16.06 -12.38
CA CYS A 23 -3.60 16.24 -12.87
C CYS A 23 -3.36 15.53 -14.21
N LEU A 24 -3.84 14.30 -14.35
CA LEU A 24 -3.71 13.53 -15.58
C LEU A 24 -4.53 14.13 -16.73
N HIS A 25 -5.68 14.76 -16.43
CA HIS A 25 -6.46 15.53 -17.42
C HIS A 25 -5.62 16.66 -18.03
N TYR A 26 -4.83 17.34 -17.21
CA TYR A 26 -3.90 18.38 -17.63
C TYR A 26 -2.50 17.84 -18.02
N LYS A 27 -2.37 16.52 -18.28
CA LYS A 27 -1.15 15.84 -18.73
C LYS A 27 0.02 15.86 -17.70
N LYS A 28 -0.28 15.95 -16.42
CA LYS A 28 0.70 15.79 -15.33
C LYS A 28 0.44 14.45 -14.63
N GLU A 29 1.39 13.55 -14.66
CA GLU A 29 1.28 12.24 -13.99
C GLU A 29 1.87 12.37 -12.58
N VAL A 30 1.06 12.16 -11.53
CA VAL A 30 1.47 12.19 -10.13
C VAL A 30 1.00 10.90 -9.47
N THR A 31 1.84 10.29 -8.63
CA THR A 31 1.49 9.06 -7.92
C THR A 31 0.55 9.33 -6.74
N ILE A 32 -0.36 8.38 -6.46
CA ILE A 32 -1.28 8.51 -5.32
C ILE A 32 -0.50 8.65 -4.01
N THR A 33 0.59 7.91 -3.84
CA THR A 33 1.45 7.97 -2.65
C THR A 33 1.98 9.38 -2.38
N ARG A 34 2.52 10.06 -3.41
CA ARG A 34 3.01 11.43 -3.29
C ARG A 34 1.89 12.42 -2.97
N LEU A 35 0.72 12.24 -3.60
CA LEU A 35 -0.44 13.09 -3.32
C LEU A 35 -0.95 12.90 -1.89
N ARG A 36 -0.95 11.68 -1.36
CA ARG A 36 -1.26 11.41 0.06
C ARG A 36 -0.39 12.23 1.01
N ASP A 37 0.92 12.23 0.75
CA ASP A 37 1.87 12.97 1.62
C ASP A 37 1.66 14.48 1.55
N MET A 38 1.48 15.03 0.33
CA MET A 38 1.17 16.46 0.12
C MET A 38 -0.16 16.87 0.77
N MET A 39 -1.16 15.98 0.76
CA MET A 39 -2.46 16.21 1.37
C MET A 39 -2.48 15.96 2.88
N GLY A 40 -1.44 15.37 3.45
CA GLY A 40 -1.44 14.91 4.84
C GLY A 40 -2.53 13.85 5.11
N THR A 41 -2.78 12.95 4.15
CA THR A 41 -3.76 11.86 4.27
C THR A 41 -3.35 10.88 5.35
N ASP A 42 -4.28 10.52 6.22
CA ASP A 42 -4.09 9.53 7.29
C ASP A 42 -5.11 8.38 7.20
N LEU A 43 -5.20 7.55 8.24
CA LEU A 43 -6.15 6.43 8.32
C LEU A 43 -7.62 6.86 8.31
N LYS A 44 -7.93 8.14 8.60
CA LYS A 44 -9.29 8.72 8.52
C LYS A 44 -9.59 9.39 7.17
N GLY A 45 -8.62 9.43 6.27
CA GLY A 45 -8.72 10.05 4.95
C GLY A 45 -8.15 11.46 4.87
N THR A 46 -8.61 12.25 3.89
CA THR A 46 -8.14 13.60 3.61
C THR A 46 -9.29 14.59 3.80
N ASN A 47 -9.03 15.74 4.42
CA ASN A 47 -9.98 16.84 4.46
C ASN A 47 -9.84 17.78 3.24
N LEU A 48 -10.81 18.67 3.05
CA LEU A 48 -10.83 19.60 1.91
C LEU A 48 -9.61 20.56 1.92
N VAL A 49 -9.14 20.95 3.10
CA VAL A 49 -7.97 21.86 3.27
C VAL A 49 -6.70 21.18 2.75
N GLY A 50 -6.47 19.91 3.10
CA GLY A 50 -5.33 19.15 2.61
C GLY A 50 -5.36 18.95 1.09
N LEU A 51 -6.56 18.67 0.54
CA LEU A 51 -6.76 18.57 -0.90
C LEU A 51 -6.45 19.91 -1.60
N GLN A 52 -6.91 21.02 -1.05
CA GLN A 52 -6.65 22.36 -1.57
C GLN A 52 -5.15 22.72 -1.51
N LYS A 53 -4.49 22.46 -0.37
CA LYS A 53 -3.05 22.71 -0.20
C LYS A 53 -2.23 21.97 -1.25
N ALA A 54 -2.46 20.67 -1.41
CA ALA A 54 -1.76 19.85 -2.40
C ALA A 54 -2.03 20.30 -3.85
N ALA A 55 -3.25 20.71 -4.16
CA ALA A 55 -3.57 21.23 -5.49
C ALA A 55 -2.83 22.56 -5.77
N ASN A 56 -2.75 23.46 -4.79
CA ASN A 56 -2.01 24.72 -4.91
C ASN A 56 -0.49 24.47 -5.09
N GLU A 57 0.11 23.56 -4.34
CA GLU A 57 1.52 23.17 -4.47
C GLU A 57 1.82 22.55 -5.87
N LEU A 58 0.84 21.91 -6.49
CA LEU A 58 0.98 21.37 -7.84
C LEU A 58 0.86 22.42 -8.93
N GLY A 59 0.53 23.67 -8.57
CA GLY A 59 0.39 24.80 -9.49
C GLY A 59 -1.04 25.02 -9.99
N PHE A 60 -2.06 24.63 -9.23
CA PHE A 60 -3.45 25.01 -9.48
C PHE A 60 -3.83 26.20 -8.60
N THR A 61 -4.68 27.09 -9.12
CA THR A 61 -5.47 27.99 -8.29
C THR A 61 -6.75 27.29 -7.91
N THR A 62 -7.10 27.26 -6.63
CA THR A 62 -8.24 26.51 -6.12
C THR A 62 -9.24 27.40 -5.40
N ALA A 63 -10.53 27.09 -5.54
CA ALA A 63 -11.62 27.72 -4.80
C ALA A 63 -12.58 26.65 -4.27
N ALA A 64 -12.72 26.57 -2.95
CA ALA A 64 -13.74 25.74 -2.31
C ALA A 64 -15.05 26.56 -2.26
N VAL A 65 -16.11 26.02 -2.88
CA VAL A 65 -17.41 26.70 -2.98
C VAL A 65 -18.53 25.75 -2.56
N ARG A 66 -19.58 26.33 -1.98
CA ARG A 66 -20.81 25.60 -1.72
C ARG A 66 -21.85 26.01 -2.77
N VAL A 67 -22.43 25.04 -3.43
CA VAL A 67 -23.38 25.26 -4.52
C VAL A 67 -24.67 24.49 -4.29
N ASP A 68 -25.79 25.14 -4.58
CA ASP A 68 -27.09 24.50 -4.66
C ASP A 68 -27.35 23.91 -6.06
N ARG A 69 -28.54 23.32 -6.26
CA ARG A 69 -28.91 22.65 -7.51
C ARG A 69 -28.96 23.60 -8.69
N GLU A 70 -29.43 24.82 -8.48
CA GLU A 70 -29.55 25.85 -9.50
C GLU A 70 -28.17 26.33 -9.95
N ASN A 71 -27.32 26.67 -8.99
CA ASN A 71 -25.97 27.16 -9.27
C ASN A 71 -25.04 26.06 -9.80
N PHE A 72 -25.30 24.77 -9.49
CA PHE A 72 -24.57 23.67 -10.09
C PHE A 72 -24.72 23.61 -11.62
N LEU A 73 -25.83 24.03 -12.17
CA LEU A 73 -26.05 24.10 -13.61
C LEU A 73 -25.37 25.30 -14.28
N SER A 74 -24.82 26.27 -13.51
CA SER A 74 -24.07 27.40 -14.05
C SER A 74 -22.78 26.96 -14.74
N ASP A 75 -22.15 27.87 -15.48
CA ASP A 75 -20.87 27.64 -16.15
C ASP A 75 -19.70 27.85 -15.15
N PHE A 76 -18.96 26.79 -14.81
CA PHE A 76 -17.77 26.86 -13.99
C PHE A 76 -16.69 25.89 -14.50
N SER A 77 -15.46 26.06 -14.01
CA SER A 77 -14.32 25.29 -14.50
C SER A 77 -14.45 23.79 -14.23
N LEU A 78 -14.20 22.98 -15.25
CA LEU A 78 -14.18 21.53 -15.22
C LEU A 78 -12.84 21.01 -15.78
N PRO A 79 -12.29 19.91 -15.25
CA PRO A 79 -12.83 19.08 -14.17
C PRO A 79 -12.72 19.74 -12.80
N CYS A 80 -13.68 19.46 -11.91
CA CYS A 80 -13.66 19.86 -10.52
C CYS A 80 -13.86 18.64 -9.60
N ILE A 81 -13.57 18.77 -8.30
CA ILE A 81 -13.76 17.69 -7.33
C ILE A 81 -14.99 18.02 -6.48
N ALA A 82 -15.92 17.06 -6.37
CA ALA A 82 -17.13 17.15 -5.58
C ALA A 82 -17.05 16.23 -4.35
N GLN A 83 -17.58 16.70 -3.23
CA GLN A 83 -17.77 15.87 -2.04
C GLN A 83 -19.16 15.22 -2.08
N VAL A 84 -19.19 13.91 -1.87
CA VAL A 84 -20.43 13.11 -1.80
C VAL A 84 -20.44 12.28 -0.53
N ILE A 85 -21.61 11.81 -0.11
CA ILE A 85 -21.79 10.85 0.98
C ILE A 85 -22.11 9.50 0.36
N THR A 86 -21.37 8.46 0.75
CA THR A 86 -21.63 7.09 0.28
C THR A 86 -22.91 6.53 0.95
N ASP A 87 -23.46 5.44 0.41
CA ASP A 87 -24.59 4.73 1.01
C ASP A 87 -24.32 4.25 2.45
N GLN A 88 -23.06 4.21 2.86
CA GLN A 88 -22.62 3.89 4.22
C GLN A 88 -22.49 5.12 5.13
N GLY A 89 -22.86 6.32 4.66
CA GLY A 89 -22.74 7.56 5.42
C GLY A 89 -21.33 8.16 5.50
N LEU A 90 -20.37 7.64 4.72
CA LEU A 90 -18.99 8.12 4.75
C LEU A 90 -18.78 9.23 3.70
N ALA A 91 -18.04 10.28 4.08
CA ALA A 91 -17.62 11.33 3.16
C ALA A 91 -16.67 10.77 2.09
N HIS A 92 -16.93 11.07 0.82
CA HIS A 92 -16.18 10.59 -0.33
C HIS A 92 -15.98 11.71 -1.34
N PHE A 93 -14.91 11.64 -2.13
CA PHE A 93 -14.64 12.61 -3.20
C PHE A 93 -14.76 11.94 -4.56
N VAL A 94 -15.34 12.69 -5.52
CA VAL A 94 -15.49 12.28 -6.93
C VAL A 94 -15.10 13.43 -7.86
N VAL A 95 -14.63 13.12 -9.06
CA VAL A 95 -14.30 14.13 -10.07
C VAL A 95 -15.49 14.34 -10.99
N VAL A 96 -15.92 15.58 -11.17
CA VAL A 96 -16.92 15.98 -12.18
C VAL A 96 -16.19 16.40 -13.44
N PHE A 97 -16.32 15.62 -14.53
CA PHE A 97 -15.66 15.91 -15.81
C PHE A 97 -16.56 16.66 -16.77
N LYS A 98 -17.86 16.43 -16.71
CA LYS A 98 -18.86 17.07 -17.59
C LYS A 98 -20.23 17.07 -16.93
N LYS A 99 -21.00 18.11 -17.19
CA LYS A 99 -22.38 18.24 -16.71
C LYS A 99 -23.25 18.98 -17.72
N THR A 100 -24.56 18.97 -17.53
CA THR A 100 -25.47 19.89 -18.19
C THR A 100 -25.17 21.32 -17.73
N THR A 101 -25.03 22.28 -18.65
CA THR A 101 -24.71 23.67 -18.34
C THR A 101 -25.73 24.58 -18.98
N ILE A 102 -26.29 25.52 -18.22
CA ILE A 102 -27.22 26.55 -18.65
C ILE A 102 -26.63 27.90 -18.21
N LYS A 103 -26.30 28.77 -19.18
CA LYS A 103 -25.53 29.99 -18.92
C LYS A 103 -26.39 31.14 -18.36
N ASP A 104 -27.63 31.22 -18.79
CA ASP A 104 -28.57 32.30 -18.40
C ASP A 104 -29.29 31.94 -17.08
N ASP A 105 -29.22 32.82 -16.08
CA ASP A 105 -29.82 32.61 -14.76
C ASP A 105 -31.36 32.51 -14.82
N GLY A 106 -32.01 33.36 -15.66
CA GLY A 106 -33.44 33.29 -15.84
C GLY A 106 -33.89 32.03 -16.59
N GLU A 107 -33.04 31.50 -17.46
CA GLU A 107 -33.28 30.23 -18.15
C GLU A 107 -33.10 29.05 -17.21
N ARG A 108 -32.11 29.09 -16.30
CA ARG A 108 -31.92 28.08 -15.24
C ARG A 108 -33.15 27.94 -14.34
N ARG A 109 -33.65 29.05 -13.81
CA ARG A 109 -34.87 29.05 -12.98
C ARG A 109 -36.07 28.47 -13.73
N ARG A 110 -36.29 28.87 -14.97
CA ARG A 110 -37.38 28.33 -15.81
C ARG A 110 -37.20 26.84 -16.10
N HIS A 111 -35.98 26.40 -16.32
CA HIS A 111 -35.67 24.99 -16.54
C HIS A 111 -35.95 24.15 -15.28
N MET A 112 -35.52 24.60 -14.10
CA MET A 112 -35.77 23.94 -12.81
C MET A 112 -37.28 23.85 -12.51
N LEU A 113 -38.05 24.91 -12.76
CA LEU A 113 -39.51 24.89 -12.58
C LEU A 113 -40.18 23.88 -13.51
N LYS A 114 -39.79 23.83 -14.79
CA LYS A 114 -40.30 22.84 -15.74
C LYS A 114 -39.96 21.39 -15.37
N GLU A 115 -38.73 21.13 -14.91
CA GLU A 115 -38.32 19.80 -14.43
C GLU A 115 -39.15 19.41 -13.18
N ALA A 116 -39.34 20.33 -12.23
CA ALA A 116 -40.15 20.09 -11.04
C ALA A 116 -41.64 19.83 -11.36
N GLU A 117 -42.22 20.55 -12.33
CA GLU A 117 -43.58 20.32 -12.82
C GLU A 117 -43.70 18.95 -13.51
N ALA A 118 -42.75 18.61 -14.39
CA ALA A 118 -42.72 17.32 -15.06
C ALA A 118 -42.54 16.14 -14.05
N ALA A 119 -41.72 16.31 -13.00
CA ALA A 119 -41.61 15.33 -11.95
C ALA A 119 -42.90 15.07 -11.17
N LYS A 120 -43.64 16.16 -10.86
CA LYS A 120 -44.98 16.08 -10.23
C LYS A 120 -46.01 15.40 -11.11
N GLU A 121 -45.97 15.64 -12.42
CA GLU A 121 -46.88 15.05 -13.41
C GLU A 121 -46.58 13.55 -13.60
N ASP A 122 -45.31 13.16 -13.66
CA ASP A 122 -44.90 11.77 -13.76
C ASP A 122 -45.28 10.99 -12.47
N GLU A 123 -45.13 11.61 -11.29
CA GLU A 123 -45.56 11.04 -10.02
C GLU A 123 -47.08 10.81 -9.94
N LYS A 124 -47.88 11.79 -10.42
CA LYS A 124 -49.34 11.64 -10.54
C LYS A 124 -49.73 10.49 -11.48
N ASN A 125 -48.93 10.25 -12.49
CA ASN A 125 -49.14 9.20 -13.49
C ASN A 125 -48.52 7.85 -13.10
N GLY A 126 -47.96 7.71 -11.89
CA GLY A 126 -47.30 6.48 -11.42
C GLY A 126 -46.01 6.10 -12.15
N LYS A 127 -45.44 7.06 -12.91
CA LYS A 127 -44.19 6.88 -13.65
C LYS A 127 -43.00 7.45 -12.90
N LYS A 128 -41.87 6.75 -12.96
CA LYS A 128 -40.62 7.24 -12.40
C LYS A 128 -40.07 8.36 -13.29
N HIS A 129 -39.99 9.58 -12.77
CA HIS A 129 -39.44 10.72 -13.52
C HIS A 129 -37.99 10.43 -13.95
N LYS A 130 -37.67 10.75 -15.22
CA LYS A 130 -36.28 10.66 -15.74
C LYS A 130 -35.78 12.06 -16.06
N CYS A 131 -35.00 12.64 -15.15
CA CYS A 131 -34.29 13.89 -15.38
C CYS A 131 -33.41 13.80 -16.64
N LYS A 132 -33.50 14.80 -17.52
CA LYS A 132 -32.70 14.88 -18.77
C LYS A 132 -31.28 15.39 -18.50
N ASP A 133 -31.09 16.09 -17.40
CA ASP A 133 -29.80 16.61 -17.02
C ASP A 133 -28.87 15.46 -16.53
N TYR A 134 -27.61 15.58 -16.89
CA TYR A 134 -26.64 14.55 -16.59
C TYR A 134 -25.33 15.11 -16.05
N VAL A 135 -24.63 14.27 -15.30
CA VAL A 135 -23.27 14.50 -14.81
C VAL A 135 -22.40 13.30 -15.17
N VAL A 136 -21.20 13.57 -15.66
CA VAL A 136 -20.17 12.54 -15.88
C VAL A 136 -19.19 12.63 -14.74
N ILE A 137 -19.19 11.63 -13.88
CA ILE A 137 -18.34 11.55 -12.70
C ILE A 137 -17.27 10.48 -12.87
N GLY A 138 -16.08 10.76 -12.35
CA GLY A 138 -15.03 9.78 -12.10
C GLY A 138 -15.03 9.45 -10.60
N ASP A 139 -15.59 8.33 -10.25
CA ASP A 139 -15.61 7.85 -8.87
C ASP A 139 -14.39 6.93 -8.64
N PRO A 140 -13.41 7.34 -7.81
CA PRO A 140 -12.19 6.57 -7.61
C PRO A 140 -12.43 5.20 -6.97
N GLY A 141 -13.53 5.01 -6.26
CA GLY A 141 -13.91 3.73 -5.67
C GLY A 141 -14.58 2.76 -6.64
N SER A 142 -15.14 3.26 -7.74
CA SER A 142 -15.88 2.41 -8.67
C SER A 142 -15.41 2.55 -10.11
N GLU A 143 -16.00 3.47 -10.88
CA GLU A 143 -15.67 3.68 -12.30
C GLU A 143 -16.11 5.07 -12.80
N LEU A 144 -15.83 5.33 -14.07
CA LEU A 144 -16.32 6.52 -14.75
C LEU A 144 -17.78 6.30 -15.19
N LYS A 145 -18.70 7.08 -14.61
CA LYS A 145 -20.14 6.92 -14.82
C LYS A 145 -20.78 8.19 -15.38
N LYS A 146 -21.81 7.99 -16.20
CA LYS A 146 -22.75 9.05 -16.57
C LYS A 146 -24.06 8.78 -15.82
N ILE A 147 -24.40 9.67 -14.89
CA ILE A 147 -25.57 9.56 -14.03
C ILE A 147 -26.51 10.75 -14.23
N SER A 148 -27.78 10.61 -13.84
CA SER A 148 -28.72 11.72 -13.85
C SER A 148 -28.37 12.73 -12.75
N LEU A 149 -28.77 13.99 -12.93
CA LEU A 149 -28.55 15.03 -11.92
C LEU A 149 -29.24 14.68 -10.60
N ASP A 150 -30.43 14.09 -10.64
CA ASP A 150 -31.17 13.67 -9.45
C ASP A 150 -30.44 12.58 -8.66
N GLU A 151 -29.84 11.63 -9.35
CA GLU A 151 -29.05 10.57 -8.73
C GLU A 151 -27.77 11.13 -8.09
N PHE A 152 -27.12 12.09 -8.74
CA PHE A 152 -25.96 12.77 -8.18
C PHE A 152 -26.31 13.55 -6.91
N TYR A 153 -27.42 14.30 -6.93
CA TYR A 153 -27.84 15.14 -5.81
C TYR A 153 -28.29 14.38 -4.58
N LYS A 154 -28.67 13.11 -4.67
CA LYS A 154 -28.98 12.29 -3.49
C LYS A 154 -27.80 12.16 -2.53
N ASN A 155 -26.59 12.14 -3.06
CA ASN A 155 -25.37 11.89 -2.33
C ASN A 155 -24.44 13.12 -2.27
N PHE A 156 -24.74 14.20 -2.99
CA PHE A 156 -23.93 15.41 -3.07
C PHE A 156 -24.13 16.31 -1.84
N THR A 157 -23.02 16.73 -1.21
CA THR A 157 -23.04 17.58 -0.01
C THR A 157 -23.16 19.08 -0.30
N GLY A 158 -23.15 19.47 -1.56
CA GLY A 158 -23.09 20.86 -2.00
C GLY A 158 -21.67 21.43 -2.12
N VAL A 159 -20.62 20.70 -1.72
CA VAL A 159 -19.26 21.21 -1.71
C VAL A 159 -18.49 20.81 -2.98
N LEU A 160 -17.94 21.82 -3.67
CA LEU A 160 -17.06 21.66 -4.83
C LEU A 160 -15.71 22.31 -4.57
N LEU A 161 -14.66 21.68 -5.06
CA LEU A 161 -13.34 22.27 -5.23
C LEU A 161 -13.12 22.55 -6.71
N LEU A 162 -13.21 23.82 -7.09
CA LEU A 162 -12.88 24.30 -8.42
C LEU A 162 -11.37 24.45 -8.55
N MET A 163 -10.81 24.08 -9.70
CA MET A 163 -9.37 24.07 -9.92
C MET A 163 -9.05 24.55 -11.34
N ASN A 164 -8.12 25.49 -11.43
CA ASN A 164 -7.60 26.00 -12.70
C ASN A 164 -6.06 25.95 -12.69
N PRO A 165 -5.41 25.45 -13.73
CA PRO A 165 -3.96 25.46 -13.80
C PRO A 165 -3.45 26.91 -13.92
N THR A 166 -2.39 27.24 -13.16
CA THR A 166 -1.68 28.54 -13.23
C THR A 166 -0.60 28.48 -14.31
N SER A 167 0.04 29.63 -14.57
CA SER A 167 1.22 29.69 -15.45
C SER A 167 2.41 28.87 -14.95
N GLU A 168 2.45 28.58 -13.65
CA GLU A 168 3.49 27.75 -13.02
C GLU A 168 3.22 26.25 -13.17
N PHE A 169 2.02 25.86 -13.56
CA PHE A 169 1.67 24.46 -13.77
C PHE A 169 2.46 23.87 -14.93
N LYS A 170 3.50 23.10 -14.61
CA LYS A 170 4.27 22.35 -15.60
C LYS A 170 3.68 20.96 -15.77
N GLY A 171 3.10 20.72 -16.95
CA GLY A 171 2.76 19.36 -17.39
C GLY A 171 4.04 18.55 -17.56
N GLY A 172 3.98 17.25 -17.32
CA GLY A 172 5.11 16.34 -17.52
C GLY A 172 4.83 14.99 -16.87
N LYS A 173 5.56 13.98 -17.33
CA LYS A 173 5.68 12.75 -16.55
C LYS A 173 6.67 13.06 -15.43
N ILE A 174 6.31 12.77 -14.19
CA ILE A 174 7.31 12.66 -13.14
C ILE A 174 8.34 11.65 -13.66
N GLU A 175 9.62 11.99 -13.53
CA GLU A 175 10.68 11.05 -13.83
C GLU A 175 10.33 9.75 -13.09
N LYS A 176 9.88 8.77 -13.85
CA LYS A 176 9.70 7.43 -13.35
C LYS A 176 11.10 7.02 -12.97
N GLY A 177 11.43 7.05 -11.70
CA GLY A 177 12.54 6.27 -11.17
C GLY A 177 12.28 4.88 -11.73
N GLY A 178 12.94 4.54 -12.86
CA GLY A 178 12.43 3.47 -13.69
C GLY A 178 12.55 2.16 -12.95
N MET A 179 11.46 1.70 -12.31
CA MET A 179 11.40 0.34 -11.71
C MET A 179 11.94 -0.68 -12.71
N PHE A 180 11.59 -0.54 -13.98
CA PHE A 180 12.15 -1.38 -15.04
C PHE A 180 13.69 -1.27 -15.10
N LYS A 181 14.27 -0.06 -14.98
CA LYS A 181 15.72 0.12 -14.95
C LYS A 181 16.34 -0.53 -13.71
N ARG A 182 15.76 -0.34 -12.52
CA ARG A 182 16.21 -1.02 -11.28
C ARG A 182 16.21 -2.54 -11.43
N TYR A 183 15.17 -3.12 -12.09
CA TYR A 183 15.13 -4.55 -12.35
C TYR A 183 16.18 -4.98 -13.39
N VAL A 184 16.39 -4.20 -14.44
CA VAL A 184 17.46 -4.47 -15.40
C VAL A 184 18.82 -4.42 -14.71
N ASP A 185 19.06 -3.48 -13.82
CA ASP A 185 20.28 -3.37 -13.03
C ASP A 185 20.50 -4.57 -12.11
N LEU A 186 19.43 -5.19 -11.59
CA LEU A 186 19.49 -6.46 -10.83
C LEU A 186 19.79 -7.67 -11.74
N LEU A 187 19.42 -7.61 -13.03
CA LEU A 187 19.64 -8.69 -14.00
C LEU A 187 21.09 -8.65 -14.56
N LEU A 188 21.65 -7.47 -14.75
CA LEU A 188 22.97 -7.28 -15.38
C LEU A 188 24.11 -8.08 -14.73
N PRO A 189 24.21 -8.23 -13.39
CA PRO A 189 25.25 -9.06 -12.77
C PRO A 189 25.15 -10.54 -13.15
N GLN A 190 23.97 -11.03 -13.53
CA GLN A 190 23.69 -12.43 -13.84
C GLN A 190 23.84 -12.76 -15.34
N LYS A 191 24.48 -11.87 -16.14
CA LYS A 191 24.62 -12.03 -17.61
C LYS A 191 25.18 -13.38 -18.05
N LYS A 192 26.06 -14.02 -17.27
CA LYS A 192 26.60 -15.35 -17.58
C LYS A 192 25.51 -16.44 -17.51
N LEU A 193 24.65 -16.43 -16.48
CA LEU A 193 23.56 -17.39 -16.35
C LEU A 193 22.51 -17.19 -17.46
N PHE A 194 22.23 -15.92 -17.82
CA PHE A 194 21.38 -15.61 -18.97
C PHE A 194 21.96 -16.17 -20.26
N ALA A 195 23.25 -15.99 -20.49
CA ALA A 195 23.91 -16.54 -21.67
C ALA A 195 23.83 -18.07 -21.71
N TYR A 196 24.01 -18.75 -20.59
CA TYR A 196 23.86 -20.22 -20.52
C TYR A 196 22.40 -20.66 -20.76
N ALA A 197 21.41 -19.93 -20.26
CA ALA A 197 20.01 -20.21 -20.51
C ALA A 197 19.65 -20.05 -21.99
N ILE A 198 20.11 -18.99 -22.64
CA ILE A 198 19.92 -18.76 -24.07
C ILE A 198 20.64 -19.81 -24.90
N LEU A 199 21.90 -20.12 -24.57
CA LEU A 199 22.69 -21.12 -25.29
C LEU A 199 22.02 -22.53 -25.20
N SER A 200 21.62 -22.94 -24.00
CA SER A 200 20.92 -24.23 -23.82
C SER A 200 19.59 -24.27 -24.57
N SER A 201 18.87 -23.14 -24.65
CA SER A 201 17.62 -23.07 -25.43
C SER A 201 17.88 -23.15 -26.93
N LEU A 202 18.96 -22.52 -27.41
CA LEU A 202 19.39 -22.63 -28.81
C LEU A 202 19.71 -24.10 -29.16
N ILE A 203 20.46 -24.80 -28.28
CA ILE A 203 20.79 -26.21 -28.46
C ILE A 203 19.52 -27.06 -28.49
N VAL A 204 18.57 -26.86 -27.56
CA VAL A 204 17.29 -27.57 -27.55
C VAL A 204 16.52 -27.30 -28.84
N THR A 205 16.51 -26.09 -29.36
CA THR A 205 15.86 -25.74 -30.63
C THR A 205 16.52 -26.47 -31.82
N ILE A 206 17.84 -26.49 -31.89
CA ILE A 206 18.61 -27.17 -32.94
C ILE A 206 18.34 -28.68 -32.89
N LEU A 207 18.39 -29.29 -31.70
CA LEU A 207 18.08 -30.72 -31.54
C LEU A 207 16.61 -31.03 -31.87
N GLY A 208 15.68 -30.14 -31.57
CA GLY A 208 14.27 -30.25 -31.97
C GLY A 208 14.09 -30.21 -33.50
N ILE A 209 14.82 -29.29 -34.17
CA ILE A 209 14.85 -29.22 -35.64
C ILE A 209 15.43 -30.52 -36.22
N ALA A 210 16.55 -31.00 -35.69
CA ALA A 210 17.15 -32.26 -36.11
C ALA A 210 16.17 -33.43 -35.91
N SER A 211 15.45 -33.45 -34.77
CA SER A 211 14.43 -34.49 -34.53
C SER A 211 13.26 -34.47 -35.54
N SER A 212 12.92 -33.29 -36.12
CA SER A 212 11.89 -33.21 -37.16
C SER A 212 12.31 -33.87 -38.46
N MET A 213 13.63 -33.98 -38.76
CA MET A 213 14.17 -34.65 -39.93
C MET A 213 13.96 -36.18 -39.89
N PHE A 214 13.76 -36.74 -38.69
CA PHE A 214 13.44 -38.18 -38.56
C PHE A 214 12.18 -38.57 -39.38
N ASN A 215 11.10 -37.82 -39.22
CA ASN A 215 9.87 -38.11 -39.95
C ASN A 215 10.08 -37.93 -41.46
N LYS A 216 10.91 -36.97 -41.88
CA LYS A 216 11.22 -36.79 -43.29
C LYS A 216 11.95 -38.00 -43.86
N ILE A 217 13.04 -38.45 -43.25
CA ILE A 217 13.86 -39.55 -43.72
C ILE A 217 13.05 -40.85 -43.66
N LEU A 218 12.25 -41.04 -42.60
CA LEU A 218 11.41 -42.24 -42.46
C LEU A 218 10.40 -42.38 -43.62
N MET A 219 9.73 -41.26 -43.98
CA MET A 219 8.67 -41.29 -45.00
C MET A 219 9.20 -41.21 -46.42
N ASP A 220 10.34 -40.57 -46.67
CA ASP A 220 10.88 -40.33 -47.99
C ASP A 220 11.88 -41.44 -48.45
N GLU A 221 12.61 -42.05 -47.45
CA GLU A 221 13.68 -43.00 -47.79
C GLU A 221 13.38 -44.42 -47.30
N VAL A 222 12.99 -44.56 -46.00
CA VAL A 222 12.86 -45.90 -45.41
C VAL A 222 11.62 -46.59 -45.91
N LEU A 223 10.47 -45.91 -45.86
CA LEU A 223 9.17 -46.52 -46.18
C LEU A 223 9.05 -46.92 -47.67
N PRO A 224 9.43 -46.05 -48.66
CA PRO A 224 9.30 -46.38 -50.07
C PRO A 224 10.25 -47.48 -50.55
N TYR A 225 11.43 -47.59 -49.92
CA TYR A 225 12.47 -48.54 -50.35
C TYR A 225 12.59 -49.77 -49.44
N GLY A 226 11.79 -49.89 -48.37
CA GLY A 226 11.79 -51.07 -47.49
C GLY A 226 13.13 -51.30 -46.78
N LEU A 227 13.83 -50.24 -46.34
CA LEU A 227 15.19 -50.30 -45.81
C LEU A 227 15.20 -50.57 -44.28
N ASP A 228 15.01 -51.83 -43.87
CA ASP A 228 14.93 -52.24 -42.47
C ASP A 228 16.20 -51.89 -41.66
N ASN A 229 17.40 -52.08 -42.23
CA ASN A 229 18.67 -51.75 -41.59
C ASN A 229 18.81 -50.26 -41.35
N LEU A 230 18.32 -49.41 -42.26
CA LEU A 230 18.31 -47.98 -42.12
C LEU A 230 17.32 -47.53 -41.02
N LEU A 231 16.16 -48.21 -40.92
CA LEU A 231 15.18 -47.96 -39.87
C LEU A 231 15.76 -48.14 -38.48
N VAL A 232 16.45 -49.28 -38.23
CA VAL A 232 17.09 -49.53 -36.92
C VAL A 232 18.13 -48.48 -36.61
N THR A 233 18.97 -48.13 -37.58
CA THR A 233 20.02 -47.10 -37.41
C THR A 233 19.40 -45.73 -37.11
N LEU A 234 18.35 -45.35 -37.83
CA LEU A 234 17.62 -44.10 -37.59
C LEU A 234 17.01 -44.04 -36.18
N ILE A 235 16.35 -45.11 -35.75
CA ILE A 235 15.76 -45.20 -34.41
C ILE A 235 16.84 -45.02 -33.35
N LEU A 236 18.01 -45.65 -33.47
CA LEU A 236 19.12 -45.49 -32.52
C LEU A 236 19.66 -44.05 -32.47
N VAL A 237 19.94 -43.47 -33.66
CA VAL A 237 20.46 -42.11 -33.77
C VAL A 237 19.45 -41.10 -33.19
N PHE A 238 18.19 -41.14 -33.58
CA PHE A 238 17.19 -40.20 -33.12
C PHE A 238 16.76 -40.43 -31.66
N SER A 239 16.85 -41.66 -31.14
CA SER A 239 16.73 -41.92 -29.71
C SER A 239 17.85 -41.24 -28.94
N MET A 240 19.10 -41.28 -29.42
CA MET A 240 20.23 -40.57 -28.81
C MET A 240 20.02 -39.05 -28.87
N VAL A 241 19.56 -38.50 -30.00
CA VAL A 241 19.22 -37.08 -30.16
C VAL A 241 18.12 -36.68 -29.16
N SER A 242 17.08 -37.51 -29.01
CA SER A 242 15.96 -37.24 -28.09
C SER A 242 16.41 -37.29 -26.62
N ILE A 243 17.23 -38.27 -26.23
CA ILE A 243 17.83 -38.35 -24.90
C ILE A 243 18.69 -37.12 -24.63
N THR A 244 19.54 -36.72 -25.57
CA THR A 244 20.38 -35.53 -25.45
C THR A 244 19.51 -34.27 -25.31
N ASN A 245 18.45 -34.13 -26.10
CA ASN A 245 17.52 -33.02 -26.00
C ASN A 245 16.84 -32.93 -24.63
N THR A 246 16.45 -34.08 -24.08
CA THR A 246 15.86 -34.14 -22.72
C THR A 246 16.87 -33.76 -21.65
N LEU A 247 18.11 -34.23 -21.73
CA LEU A 247 19.19 -33.87 -20.80
C LEU A 247 19.54 -32.40 -20.86
N VAL A 248 19.68 -31.83 -22.05
CA VAL A 248 19.94 -30.39 -22.22
C VAL A 248 18.75 -29.58 -21.72
N GLY A 249 17.51 -30.03 -21.95
CA GLY A 249 16.30 -29.45 -21.41
C GLY A 249 16.29 -29.43 -19.89
N PHE A 250 16.72 -30.51 -19.25
CA PHE A 250 16.88 -30.61 -17.79
C PHE A 250 17.92 -29.59 -17.28
N VAL A 251 19.12 -29.57 -17.91
CA VAL A 251 20.19 -28.59 -17.53
C VAL A 251 19.68 -27.17 -17.68
N ARG A 252 18.98 -26.88 -18.77
CA ARG A 252 18.33 -25.57 -18.98
C ARG A 252 17.41 -25.22 -17.83
N GLN A 253 16.52 -26.12 -17.44
CA GLN A 253 15.59 -25.87 -16.34
C GLN A 253 16.32 -25.61 -15.02
N TRP A 254 17.40 -26.32 -14.78
CA TRP A 254 18.24 -26.13 -13.60
C TRP A 254 18.94 -24.77 -13.57
N VAL A 255 19.45 -24.31 -14.71
CA VAL A 255 20.01 -22.97 -14.89
C VAL A 255 18.96 -21.89 -14.62
N LEU A 256 17.72 -22.09 -15.12
CA LEU A 256 16.61 -21.16 -14.90
C LEU A 256 16.23 -21.06 -13.43
N ILE A 257 16.17 -22.18 -12.70
CA ILE A 257 15.92 -22.19 -11.26
C ILE A 257 17.02 -21.41 -10.51
N HIS A 258 18.30 -21.66 -10.85
CA HIS A 258 19.42 -20.96 -10.22
C HIS A 258 19.39 -19.45 -10.49
N LEU A 259 19.06 -19.07 -11.71
CA LEU A 259 18.88 -17.68 -12.09
C LEU A 259 17.74 -17.01 -11.31
N SER A 260 16.61 -17.74 -11.17
CA SER A 260 15.47 -17.29 -10.37
C SER A 260 15.89 -16.94 -8.94
N ILE A 261 16.60 -17.83 -8.25
CA ILE A 261 17.07 -17.63 -6.88
C ILE A 261 18.03 -16.44 -6.78
N LYS A 262 18.93 -16.30 -7.76
CA LYS A 262 19.92 -15.19 -7.80
C LYS A 262 19.29 -13.82 -8.03
N ILE A 263 18.10 -13.76 -8.60
CA ILE A 263 17.31 -12.52 -8.75
C ILE A 263 16.43 -12.29 -7.53
N ASP A 264 15.86 -13.34 -6.98
CA ASP A 264 14.92 -13.31 -5.87
C ASP A 264 15.52 -12.69 -4.59
N ILE A 265 16.69 -13.20 -4.20
CA ILE A 265 17.35 -12.79 -2.96
C ILE A 265 17.57 -11.26 -2.91
N PRO A 266 18.27 -10.60 -3.87
CA PRO A 266 18.49 -9.16 -3.80
C PRO A 266 17.20 -8.35 -3.98
N LEU A 267 16.21 -8.86 -4.72
CA LEU A 267 14.92 -8.19 -4.87
C LEU A 267 14.17 -8.14 -3.54
N MET A 268 14.04 -9.29 -2.86
CA MET A 268 13.30 -9.39 -1.61
C MET A 268 14.03 -8.72 -0.44
N LEU A 269 15.34 -8.94 -0.33
CA LEU A 269 16.14 -8.28 0.71
C LEU A 269 16.20 -6.76 0.48
N GLY A 270 16.29 -6.31 -0.76
CA GLY A 270 16.24 -4.89 -1.11
C GLY A 270 14.90 -4.26 -0.74
N TYR A 271 13.79 -4.97 -0.97
CA TYR A 271 12.46 -4.53 -0.57
C TYR A 271 12.33 -4.41 0.96
N PHE A 272 12.69 -5.46 1.70
CA PHE A 272 12.64 -5.42 3.17
C PHE A 272 13.58 -4.38 3.74
N GLY A 273 14.82 -4.29 3.22
CA GLY A 273 15.77 -3.28 3.66
C GLY A 273 15.24 -1.86 3.45
N HIS A 274 14.61 -1.59 2.31
CA HIS A 274 14.00 -0.29 2.05
C HIS A 274 12.81 0.00 3.00
N ILE A 275 11.92 -0.98 3.24
CA ILE A 275 10.80 -0.79 4.18
C ILE A 275 11.31 -0.41 5.56
N PHE A 276 12.33 -1.11 6.10
CA PHE A 276 12.86 -0.79 7.43
C PHE A 276 13.53 0.57 7.52
N CYS A 277 13.93 1.15 6.39
CA CYS A 277 14.49 2.51 6.32
C CYS A 277 13.43 3.59 6.07
N LEU A 278 12.13 3.25 5.98
CA LEU A 278 11.07 4.25 5.80
C LEU A 278 10.75 4.98 7.10
N PRO A 279 10.38 6.27 7.04
CA PRO A 279 10.08 7.06 8.23
C PRO A 279 8.82 6.57 8.94
N MET A 280 8.73 6.76 10.25
CA MET A 280 7.58 6.33 11.07
C MET A 280 6.25 6.88 10.58
N LYS A 281 6.24 8.08 9.98
CA LYS A 281 5.08 8.68 9.32
C LYS A 281 4.46 7.76 8.26
N PHE A 282 5.29 7.02 7.52
CA PHE A 282 4.82 6.06 6.52
C PHE A 282 3.97 4.96 7.14
N PHE A 283 4.44 4.38 8.26
CA PHE A 283 3.74 3.30 8.97
C PHE A 283 2.49 3.79 9.70
N ALA A 284 2.55 4.99 10.30
CA ALA A 284 1.43 5.58 11.02
C ALA A 284 0.23 5.94 10.12
N THR A 285 0.47 6.14 8.81
CA THR A 285 -0.57 6.55 7.85
C THR A 285 -1.10 5.42 6.98
N ARG A 286 -0.59 4.19 7.16
CA ARG A 286 -0.98 3.01 6.36
C ARG A 286 -1.36 1.83 7.24
N LYS A 287 -2.25 0.98 6.70
CA LYS A 287 -2.62 -0.28 7.35
C LYS A 287 -1.49 -1.30 7.14
N THR A 288 -1.17 -2.08 8.18
CA THR A 288 -0.18 -3.17 8.08
C THR A 288 -0.53 -4.15 6.95
N GLY A 289 -1.82 -4.45 6.76
CA GLY A 289 -2.30 -5.30 5.67
C GLY A 289 -1.97 -4.76 4.28
N ASP A 290 -1.95 -3.44 4.06
CA ASP A 290 -1.54 -2.85 2.79
C ASP A 290 -0.03 -3.07 2.54
N ILE A 291 0.81 -2.92 3.55
CA ILE A 291 2.25 -3.16 3.46
C ILE A 291 2.54 -4.64 3.15
N THR A 292 1.84 -5.58 3.81
CA THR A 292 2.02 -7.02 3.57
C THR A 292 1.52 -7.45 2.18
N THR A 293 0.48 -6.84 1.62
CA THR A 293 0.05 -7.13 0.25
C THR A 293 1.11 -6.74 -0.78
N ARG A 294 1.96 -5.74 -0.51
CA ARG A 294 3.08 -5.35 -1.39
C ARG A 294 4.18 -6.41 -1.44
N TYR A 295 4.34 -7.20 -0.40
CA TYR A 295 5.20 -8.39 -0.44
C TYR A 295 4.69 -9.40 -1.48
N SER A 296 3.38 -9.62 -1.55
CA SER A 296 2.76 -10.45 -2.59
C SER A 296 2.97 -9.85 -3.99
N ASP A 297 2.87 -8.52 -4.13
CA ASP A 297 3.20 -7.81 -5.37
C ASP A 297 4.67 -8.08 -5.80
N ALA A 298 5.62 -8.05 -4.86
CA ALA A 298 7.03 -8.37 -5.14
C ALA A 298 7.22 -9.81 -5.63
N ASN A 299 6.50 -10.79 -5.06
CA ASN A 299 6.50 -12.18 -5.53
C ASN A 299 5.94 -12.31 -6.96
N THR A 300 4.86 -11.59 -7.28
CA THR A 300 4.30 -11.55 -8.64
C THR A 300 5.32 -11.00 -9.63
N ILE A 301 6.00 -9.92 -9.28
CA ILE A 301 7.04 -9.32 -10.12
C ILE A 301 8.21 -10.30 -10.35
N LYS A 302 8.66 -10.99 -9.28
CA LYS A 302 9.69 -12.04 -9.36
C LYS A 302 9.31 -13.10 -10.39
N SER A 303 8.11 -13.67 -10.31
CA SER A 303 7.65 -14.75 -11.19
C SER A 303 7.71 -14.35 -12.66
N ILE A 304 7.48 -13.07 -12.96
CA ILE A 304 7.48 -12.53 -14.30
C ILE A 304 8.89 -12.36 -14.84
N PHE A 305 9.79 -11.78 -14.08
CA PHE A 305 11.16 -11.59 -14.56
C PHE A 305 11.91 -12.90 -14.71
N THR A 306 11.61 -13.89 -13.87
CA THR A 306 12.30 -15.19 -13.92
C THR A 306 11.68 -16.18 -14.89
N SER A 307 10.35 -16.20 -15.00
CA SER A 307 9.67 -17.19 -15.86
C SER A 307 9.27 -16.59 -17.21
N ILE A 308 8.64 -15.42 -17.19
CA ILE A 308 8.02 -14.83 -18.39
C ILE A 308 9.06 -14.19 -19.29
N ALA A 309 9.96 -13.35 -18.74
CA ALA A 309 10.95 -12.65 -19.56
C ALA A 309 11.90 -13.60 -20.27
N LEU A 310 12.32 -14.66 -19.56
CA LEU A 310 13.17 -15.72 -20.15
C LEU A 310 12.43 -16.57 -21.16
N SER A 311 11.20 -17.00 -20.85
CA SER A 311 10.38 -17.73 -21.79
C SER A 311 10.13 -16.93 -23.06
N LEU A 312 9.83 -15.63 -22.95
CA LEU A 312 9.61 -14.77 -24.11
C LEU A 312 10.87 -14.63 -24.99
N ILE A 313 12.06 -14.45 -24.40
CA ILE A 313 13.32 -14.36 -25.17
C ILE A 313 13.57 -15.68 -25.91
N MET A 314 13.34 -16.79 -25.24
CA MET A 314 13.52 -18.14 -25.83
C MET A 314 12.49 -18.42 -26.91
N ASP A 315 11.23 -18.13 -26.63
CA ASP A 315 10.12 -18.34 -27.58
C ASP A 315 10.27 -17.48 -28.82
N ILE A 316 10.69 -16.23 -28.68
CA ILE A 316 10.97 -15.33 -29.82
C ILE A 316 12.15 -15.84 -30.64
N SER A 317 13.26 -16.25 -30.00
CA SER A 317 14.42 -16.79 -30.72
C SER A 317 14.08 -18.07 -31.46
N MET A 318 13.31 -18.97 -30.84
CA MET A 318 12.84 -20.22 -31.45
C MET A 318 11.92 -19.92 -32.66
N ALA A 319 10.98 -18.99 -32.52
CA ALA A 319 10.08 -18.60 -33.61
C ALA A 319 10.84 -17.98 -34.80
N ILE A 320 11.85 -17.17 -34.56
CA ILE A 320 12.68 -16.57 -35.64
C ILE A 320 13.45 -17.66 -36.37
N ILE A 321 14.15 -18.54 -35.64
CA ILE A 321 14.98 -19.60 -36.26
C ILE A 321 14.11 -20.55 -37.06
N THR A 322 13.04 -21.05 -36.44
CA THR A 322 12.11 -22.00 -37.13
C THR A 322 11.39 -21.34 -38.29
N GLY A 323 11.02 -20.04 -38.16
CA GLY A 323 10.42 -19.27 -39.24
C GLY A 323 11.31 -19.15 -40.48
N ILE A 324 12.61 -18.90 -40.31
CA ILE A 324 13.59 -18.84 -41.41
C ILE A 324 13.67 -20.21 -42.11
N ILE A 325 13.68 -21.30 -41.35
CA ILE A 325 13.76 -22.65 -41.88
C ILE A 325 12.47 -23.03 -42.64
N LEU A 326 11.31 -22.74 -42.05
CA LEU A 326 10.01 -23.00 -42.67
C LEU A 326 9.85 -22.23 -43.99
N PHE A 327 10.28 -20.94 -44.01
CA PHE A 327 10.28 -20.15 -45.24
C PHE A 327 11.15 -20.78 -46.35
N ARG A 328 12.34 -21.29 -45.99
CA ARG A 328 13.20 -21.99 -46.97
C ARG A 328 12.66 -23.37 -47.42
N MET A 329 11.91 -24.03 -46.55
CA MET A 329 11.29 -25.32 -46.92
C MET A 329 10.13 -25.11 -47.88
N ASN A 330 9.19 -24.20 -47.54
CA ASN A 330 8.05 -23.87 -48.38
C ASN A 330 7.46 -22.54 -48.04
N ALA A 331 7.67 -21.54 -48.92
CA ALA A 331 7.23 -20.15 -48.71
C ALA A 331 5.69 -20.00 -48.66
N MET A 332 4.95 -20.85 -49.42
CA MET A 332 3.47 -20.79 -49.43
C MET A 332 2.90 -21.27 -48.09
N LEU A 333 3.34 -22.42 -47.59
CA LEU A 333 2.90 -22.95 -46.31
C LEU A 333 3.33 -22.08 -45.15
N PHE A 334 4.53 -21.45 -45.24
CA PHE A 334 5.00 -20.49 -44.24
C PHE A 334 4.13 -19.24 -44.22
N SER A 335 3.67 -18.71 -45.37
CA SER A 335 2.78 -17.57 -45.41
C SER A 335 1.45 -17.80 -44.67
N ILE A 336 0.92 -19.02 -44.74
CA ILE A 336 -0.28 -19.43 -43.99
C ILE A 336 0.04 -19.40 -42.49
N SER A 337 1.18 -19.96 -42.06
CA SER A 337 1.59 -19.97 -40.65
C SER A 337 1.88 -18.55 -40.11
N LEU A 338 2.45 -17.69 -40.94
CA LEU A 338 2.70 -16.28 -40.58
C LEU A 338 1.38 -15.49 -40.46
N PHE A 339 0.42 -15.75 -41.36
CA PHE A 339 -0.89 -15.10 -41.26
C PHE A 339 -1.64 -15.56 -39.98
N MET A 340 -1.58 -16.84 -39.65
CA MET A 340 -2.07 -17.32 -38.33
C MET A 340 -1.41 -16.60 -37.17
N ALA A 341 -0.11 -16.42 -37.21
CA ALA A 341 0.64 -15.70 -36.18
C ALA A 341 0.12 -14.27 -36.00
N LEU A 342 -0.11 -13.53 -37.09
CA LEU A 342 -0.65 -12.17 -37.07
C LEU A 342 -2.06 -12.12 -36.51
N VAL A 343 -2.92 -13.07 -36.86
CA VAL A 343 -4.29 -13.19 -36.32
C VAL A 343 -4.25 -13.47 -34.81
N SER A 344 -3.35 -14.36 -34.36
CA SER A 344 -3.16 -14.66 -32.93
C SER A 344 -2.67 -13.43 -32.14
N ILE A 345 -1.73 -12.67 -32.67
CA ILE A 345 -1.27 -11.41 -32.06
C ILE A 345 -2.42 -10.39 -31.97
N LEU A 346 -3.23 -10.27 -33.05
CA LEU A 346 -4.40 -9.40 -33.02
C LEU A 346 -5.39 -9.81 -31.93
N LEU A 347 -5.62 -11.13 -31.75
CA LEU A 347 -6.45 -11.64 -30.66
C LEU A 347 -5.93 -11.23 -29.29
N VAL A 348 -4.60 -11.34 -29.05
CA VAL A 348 -3.95 -10.86 -27.81
C VAL A 348 -4.21 -9.37 -27.57
N LEU A 349 -4.09 -8.55 -28.62
CA LEU A 349 -4.33 -7.10 -28.52
C LEU A 349 -5.79 -6.75 -28.21
N ILE A 350 -6.74 -7.46 -28.79
CA ILE A 350 -8.18 -7.27 -28.52
C ILE A 350 -8.51 -7.57 -27.05
N TYR A 351 -7.99 -8.64 -26.51
CA TYR A 351 -8.25 -9.07 -25.13
C TYR A 351 -7.45 -8.31 -24.07
N LYS A 352 -6.49 -7.46 -24.44
CA LYS A 352 -5.66 -6.66 -23.52
C LYS A 352 -6.49 -5.80 -22.57
N GLN A 353 -7.49 -5.08 -23.06
CA GLN A 353 -8.31 -4.18 -22.24
C GLN A 353 -9.28 -4.94 -21.31
N PRO A 354 -10.02 -5.97 -21.78
CA PRO A 354 -10.81 -6.83 -20.91
C PRO A 354 -10.01 -7.43 -19.74
N TYR A 355 -8.81 -7.98 -20.01
CA TYR A 355 -7.98 -8.55 -18.94
C TYR A 355 -7.48 -7.49 -17.95
N LYS A 356 -7.09 -6.30 -18.44
CA LYS A 356 -6.68 -5.22 -17.55
C LYS A 356 -7.80 -4.86 -16.57
N LYS A 357 -9.03 -4.67 -17.09
CA LYS A 357 -10.19 -4.30 -16.26
C LYS A 357 -10.51 -5.37 -15.22
N ILE A 358 -10.56 -6.64 -15.64
CA ILE A 358 -10.90 -7.73 -14.72
C ILE A 358 -9.83 -7.95 -13.65
N ASN A 359 -8.55 -7.78 -13.96
CA ASN A 359 -7.46 -7.88 -12.99
C ASN A 359 -7.52 -6.75 -11.95
N GLU A 360 -7.81 -5.52 -12.38
CA GLU A 360 -8.02 -4.38 -11.46
C GLU A 360 -9.21 -4.67 -10.51
N GLU A 361 -10.33 -5.20 -11.03
CA GLU A 361 -11.49 -5.59 -10.23
C GLU A 361 -11.14 -6.73 -9.25
N THR A 362 -10.42 -7.74 -9.70
CA THR A 362 -9.99 -8.89 -8.88
C THR A 362 -9.11 -8.45 -7.71
N MET A 363 -8.11 -7.59 -7.96
CA MET A 363 -7.20 -7.11 -6.92
C MET A 363 -7.94 -6.34 -5.81
N VAL A 364 -8.86 -5.47 -6.19
CA VAL A 364 -9.63 -4.69 -5.21
C VAL A 364 -10.54 -5.58 -4.39
N GLN A 365 -11.24 -6.52 -5.04
CA GLN A 365 -12.15 -7.42 -4.34
C GLN A 365 -11.40 -8.40 -3.42
N SER A 366 -10.22 -8.88 -3.84
CA SER A 366 -9.36 -9.72 -2.98
C SER A 366 -8.87 -8.96 -1.75
N ALA A 367 -8.51 -7.68 -1.92
CA ALA A 367 -8.12 -6.83 -0.79
C ALA A 367 -9.29 -6.60 0.19
N ALA A 368 -10.51 -6.36 -0.32
CA ALA A 368 -11.70 -6.20 0.51
C ALA A 368 -12.04 -7.48 1.30
N LEU A 369 -12.01 -8.64 0.63
CA LEU A 369 -12.26 -9.94 1.26
C LEU A 369 -11.21 -10.24 2.35
N ASN A 370 -9.93 -10.03 2.06
CA ASN A 370 -8.86 -10.22 3.05
C ASN A 370 -9.00 -9.27 4.23
N SER A 371 -9.36 -8.01 4.00
CA SER A 371 -9.58 -7.06 5.08
C SER A 371 -10.74 -7.49 5.99
N GLN A 372 -11.86 -7.92 5.42
CA GLN A 372 -13.00 -8.42 6.18
C GLN A 372 -12.62 -9.64 7.02
N MET A 373 -11.89 -10.61 6.42
CA MET A 373 -11.43 -11.80 7.14
C MET A 373 -10.52 -11.46 8.32
N ILE A 374 -9.53 -10.57 8.10
CA ILE A 374 -8.61 -10.13 9.15
C ILE A 374 -9.36 -9.40 10.27
N GLU A 375 -10.33 -8.54 9.93
CA GLU A 375 -11.12 -7.78 10.88
C GLU A 375 -11.99 -8.73 11.75
N SER A 376 -12.70 -9.66 11.13
CA SER A 376 -13.52 -10.66 11.86
C SER A 376 -12.68 -11.55 12.77
N LEU A 377 -11.49 -11.98 12.33
CA LEU A 377 -10.58 -12.80 13.14
C LEU A 377 -9.93 -12.00 14.29
N ARG A 378 -9.57 -10.74 14.08
CA ARG A 378 -9.07 -9.87 15.15
C ARG A 378 -10.14 -9.56 16.19
N GLY A 379 -11.38 -9.38 15.73
CA GLY A 379 -12.53 -9.13 16.58
C GLY A 379 -13.22 -10.39 17.09
N ILE A 380 -12.62 -11.58 16.99
CA ILE A 380 -13.30 -12.86 17.26
C ILE A 380 -13.87 -12.94 18.69
N GLU A 381 -13.18 -12.38 19.67
CA GLU A 381 -13.68 -12.31 21.04
C GLU A 381 -14.99 -11.49 21.12
N THR A 382 -15.03 -10.34 20.43
CA THR A 382 -16.23 -9.51 20.34
C THR A 382 -17.37 -10.23 19.63
N VAL A 383 -17.07 -10.94 18.54
CA VAL A 383 -18.05 -11.76 17.82
C VAL A 383 -18.62 -12.84 18.74
N LYS A 384 -17.76 -13.56 19.47
CA LYS A 384 -18.13 -14.65 20.37
C LYS A 384 -18.93 -14.16 21.58
N CYS A 385 -18.49 -13.09 22.24
CA CYS A 385 -19.19 -12.58 23.43
C CYS A 385 -20.60 -11.98 23.12
N ASN A 386 -20.82 -11.56 21.86
CA ASN A 386 -22.12 -11.05 21.40
C ASN A 386 -22.94 -12.07 20.62
N ALA A 387 -22.48 -13.32 20.48
CA ALA A 387 -23.12 -14.38 19.68
C ALA A 387 -23.50 -13.89 18.27
N ASN A 388 -22.57 -13.18 17.58
CA ASN A 388 -22.81 -12.51 16.30
C ASN A 388 -22.18 -13.22 15.12
N GLU A 389 -21.91 -14.53 15.24
CA GLU A 389 -21.24 -15.35 14.23
C GLU A 389 -21.99 -15.38 12.90
N ASP A 390 -23.32 -15.48 12.96
CA ASP A 390 -24.15 -15.56 11.76
C ASP A 390 -24.06 -14.26 10.94
N THR A 391 -24.10 -13.10 11.60
CA THR A 391 -23.97 -11.80 10.92
C THR A 391 -22.60 -11.62 10.28
N GLU A 392 -21.53 -12.01 10.99
CA GLU A 392 -20.16 -11.95 10.44
C GLU A 392 -19.98 -12.94 9.29
N MET A 393 -20.59 -14.11 9.36
CA MET A 393 -20.58 -15.07 8.27
C MET A 393 -21.33 -14.55 7.04
N GLU A 394 -22.50 -13.90 7.21
CA GLU A 394 -23.23 -13.25 6.11
C GLU A 394 -22.40 -12.12 5.45
N ASN A 395 -21.68 -11.31 6.24
CA ASN A 395 -20.80 -10.27 5.74
C ASN A 395 -19.65 -10.86 4.89
N LEU A 396 -18.99 -11.89 5.39
CA LEU A 396 -17.92 -12.59 4.70
C LEU A 396 -18.44 -13.29 3.43
N GLU A 397 -19.61 -13.96 3.51
CA GLU A 397 -20.24 -14.60 2.35
C GLU A 397 -20.55 -13.59 1.26
N ARG A 398 -21.05 -12.42 1.60
CA ARG A 398 -21.35 -11.35 0.64
C ARG A 398 -20.10 -10.93 -0.14
N GLU A 399 -18.98 -10.71 0.54
CA GLU A 399 -17.72 -10.34 -0.11
C GLU A 399 -17.13 -11.50 -0.92
N TYR A 400 -17.25 -12.73 -0.42
CA TYR A 400 -16.81 -13.93 -1.11
C TYR A 400 -17.60 -14.18 -2.40
N ILE A 401 -18.94 -14.03 -2.36
CA ILE A 401 -19.80 -14.16 -3.56
C ILE A 401 -19.44 -13.09 -4.62
N LYS A 402 -19.11 -11.85 -4.19
CA LYS A 402 -18.62 -10.82 -5.13
C LYS A 402 -17.32 -11.27 -5.80
N SER A 403 -16.37 -11.79 -5.04
CA SER A 403 -15.11 -12.33 -5.55
C SER A 403 -15.35 -13.47 -6.55
N LEU A 404 -16.24 -14.41 -6.23
CA LEU A 404 -16.61 -15.51 -7.14
C LEU A 404 -17.24 -15.00 -8.44
N LYS A 405 -18.11 -13.99 -8.39
CA LYS A 405 -18.70 -13.38 -9.60
C LYS A 405 -17.65 -12.77 -10.53
N ILE A 406 -16.62 -12.11 -9.95
CA ILE A 406 -15.50 -11.55 -10.72
C ILE A 406 -14.66 -12.69 -11.30
N SER A 407 -14.32 -13.71 -10.51
CA SER A 407 -13.59 -14.90 -10.95
C SER A 407 -14.32 -15.63 -12.10
N LEU A 408 -15.65 -15.78 -11.98
CA LEU A 408 -16.48 -16.35 -13.04
C LEU A 408 -16.39 -15.52 -14.34
N ARG A 409 -16.43 -14.19 -14.23
CA ARG A 409 -16.28 -13.30 -15.38
C ARG A 409 -14.89 -13.43 -16.01
N SER A 410 -13.84 -13.51 -15.19
CA SER A 410 -12.47 -13.74 -15.63
C SER A 410 -12.36 -15.07 -16.38
N SER A 411 -12.89 -16.14 -15.82
CA SER A 411 -12.89 -17.47 -16.42
C SER A 411 -13.66 -17.49 -17.75
N LYS A 412 -14.80 -16.79 -17.84
CA LYS A 412 -15.56 -16.67 -19.10
C LYS A 412 -14.72 -15.97 -20.19
N ILE A 413 -14.03 -14.87 -19.86
CA ILE A 413 -13.14 -14.15 -20.79
C ILE A 413 -12.04 -15.09 -21.29
N SER A 414 -11.34 -15.78 -20.37
CA SER A 414 -10.25 -16.69 -20.67
C SER A 414 -10.72 -17.88 -21.52
N THR A 415 -11.83 -18.51 -21.14
CA THR A 415 -12.40 -19.65 -21.88
C THR A 415 -12.85 -19.23 -23.27
N THR A 416 -13.49 -18.05 -23.42
CA THR A 416 -13.91 -17.53 -24.72
C THR A 416 -12.71 -17.25 -25.62
N GLN A 417 -11.65 -16.62 -25.09
CA GLN A 417 -10.41 -16.39 -25.82
C GLN A 417 -9.77 -17.73 -26.24
N GLY A 418 -9.68 -18.69 -25.32
CA GLY A 418 -9.14 -20.03 -25.60
C GLY A 418 -9.93 -20.76 -26.69
N LEU A 419 -11.26 -20.68 -26.66
CA LEU A 419 -12.13 -21.25 -27.68
C LEU A 419 -11.88 -20.65 -29.05
N ILE A 420 -11.85 -19.28 -29.13
CA ILE A 420 -11.57 -18.59 -30.40
C ILE A 420 -10.19 -18.95 -30.93
N SER A 421 -9.17 -18.96 -30.04
CA SER A 421 -7.80 -19.38 -30.38
C SER A 421 -7.74 -20.80 -30.91
N SER A 422 -8.45 -21.73 -30.30
CA SER A 422 -8.52 -23.11 -30.73
C SER A 422 -9.18 -23.24 -32.11
N PHE A 423 -10.26 -22.53 -32.36
CA PHE A 423 -10.90 -22.54 -33.71
C PHE A 423 -9.95 -21.99 -34.78
N ILE A 424 -9.26 -20.88 -34.49
CA ILE A 424 -8.26 -20.31 -35.40
C ILE A 424 -7.16 -21.33 -35.67
N SER A 425 -6.56 -21.89 -34.63
CA SER A 425 -5.47 -22.86 -34.72
C SER A 425 -5.90 -24.11 -35.53
N THR A 426 -7.08 -24.68 -35.24
CA THR A 426 -7.60 -25.84 -35.94
C THR A 426 -7.90 -25.51 -37.40
N GLY A 427 -8.54 -24.39 -37.70
CA GLY A 427 -8.81 -23.97 -39.08
C GLY A 427 -7.54 -23.76 -39.88
N PHE A 428 -6.53 -23.10 -39.33
CA PHE A 428 -5.22 -22.94 -40.01
C PHE A 428 -4.48 -24.28 -40.16
N SER A 429 -4.54 -25.19 -39.17
CA SER A 429 -3.97 -26.51 -39.26
C SER A 429 -4.61 -27.32 -40.42
N MET A 430 -5.93 -27.28 -40.53
CA MET A 430 -6.64 -27.93 -41.64
C MET A 430 -6.28 -27.32 -43.00
N LEU A 431 -6.20 -25.96 -43.07
CA LEU A 431 -5.79 -25.30 -44.30
C LEU A 431 -4.34 -25.63 -44.68
N THR A 432 -3.42 -25.66 -43.72
CA THR A 432 -2.02 -26.04 -43.94
C THR A 432 -1.94 -27.51 -44.40
N THR A 433 -2.75 -28.40 -43.82
CA THR A 433 -2.81 -29.80 -44.22
C THR A 433 -3.37 -29.93 -45.64
N TYR A 434 -4.46 -29.25 -45.97
CA TYR A 434 -5.05 -29.31 -47.32
C TYR A 434 -4.06 -28.80 -48.38
N VAL A 435 -3.43 -27.63 -48.17
CA VAL A 435 -2.46 -27.07 -49.12
C VAL A 435 -1.22 -27.94 -49.21
N GLY A 436 -0.70 -28.43 -48.08
CA GLY A 436 0.47 -29.28 -48.02
C GLY A 436 0.25 -30.63 -48.77
N ILE A 437 -0.85 -31.31 -48.49
CA ILE A 437 -1.19 -32.55 -49.20
C ILE A 437 -1.45 -32.31 -50.71
N SER A 438 -2.09 -31.16 -51.05
CA SER A 438 -2.27 -30.77 -52.45
C SER A 438 -0.93 -30.62 -53.19
N GLN A 439 0.07 -30.04 -52.56
CA GLN A 439 1.42 -29.92 -53.11
C GLN A 439 2.14 -31.27 -53.21
N VAL A 440 1.93 -32.15 -52.24
CA VAL A 440 2.46 -33.55 -52.31
C VAL A 440 1.87 -34.27 -53.49
N LEU A 441 0.55 -34.18 -53.70
CA LEU A 441 -0.13 -34.83 -54.85
C LEU A 441 0.31 -34.27 -56.20
N LYS A 442 0.74 -33.00 -56.27
CA LYS A 442 1.31 -32.36 -57.48
C LYS A 442 2.79 -32.67 -57.66
N GLY A 443 3.46 -33.35 -56.72
CA GLY A 443 4.88 -33.65 -56.78
C GLY A 443 5.80 -32.43 -56.45
N GLU A 444 5.23 -31.35 -55.96
CA GLU A 444 6.01 -30.13 -55.58
C GLU A 444 6.69 -30.28 -54.20
N MET A 445 6.27 -31.26 -53.42
CA MET A 445 6.80 -31.55 -52.08
C MET A 445 6.70 -33.05 -51.79
N THR A 446 7.65 -33.58 -51.01
CA THR A 446 7.58 -34.97 -50.54
C THR A 446 6.66 -35.11 -49.33
N LEU A 447 6.11 -36.28 -49.07
CA LEU A 447 5.28 -36.56 -47.91
C LEU A 447 6.08 -36.34 -46.60
N GLY A 448 7.32 -36.80 -46.54
CA GLY A 448 8.21 -36.59 -45.41
C GLY A 448 8.58 -35.11 -45.20
N GLY A 449 8.75 -34.40 -46.34
CA GLY A 449 8.93 -32.94 -46.29
C GLY A 449 7.75 -32.21 -45.67
N PHE A 450 6.50 -32.59 -46.01
CA PHE A 450 5.30 -32.04 -45.38
C PHE A 450 5.20 -32.39 -43.88
N MET A 451 5.53 -33.63 -43.49
CA MET A 451 5.53 -34.03 -42.09
C MET A 451 6.57 -33.28 -41.26
N ALA A 452 7.78 -33.08 -41.81
CA ALA A 452 8.80 -32.26 -41.19
C ALA A 452 8.36 -30.81 -41.05
N PHE A 453 7.74 -30.23 -42.09
CA PHE A 453 7.17 -28.88 -42.05
C PHE A 453 6.12 -28.77 -40.97
N SER A 454 5.16 -29.71 -40.86
CA SER A 454 4.10 -29.74 -39.86
C SER A 454 4.67 -29.76 -38.41
N THR A 455 5.67 -30.63 -38.19
CA THR A 455 6.36 -30.71 -36.88
C THR A 455 7.10 -29.38 -36.54
N LEU A 456 7.84 -28.82 -37.49
CA LEU A 456 8.53 -27.55 -37.30
C LEU A 456 7.57 -26.36 -37.13
N SER A 457 6.42 -26.41 -37.81
CA SER A 457 5.38 -25.38 -37.67
C SER A 457 4.87 -25.28 -36.23
N SER A 458 4.83 -26.36 -35.46
CA SER A 458 4.45 -26.35 -34.06
C SER A 458 5.45 -25.54 -33.19
N TYR A 459 6.76 -25.62 -33.48
CA TYR A 459 7.79 -24.81 -32.84
C TYR A 459 7.68 -23.31 -33.15
N PHE A 460 7.11 -22.98 -34.32
CA PHE A 460 6.82 -21.60 -34.70
C PHE A 460 5.54 -21.08 -34.03
N THR A 461 4.50 -21.88 -33.88
CA THR A 461 3.18 -21.48 -33.39
C THR A 461 3.03 -21.60 -31.88
N SER A 462 3.75 -22.53 -31.22
CA SER A 462 3.72 -22.73 -29.76
C SER A 462 4.04 -21.46 -28.96
N PRO A 463 5.06 -20.64 -29.30
CA PRO A 463 5.33 -19.36 -28.67
C PRO A 463 4.13 -18.41 -28.64
N LEU A 464 3.33 -18.42 -29.69
CA LEU A 464 2.14 -17.55 -29.78
C LEU A 464 1.05 -17.98 -28.81
N SER A 465 0.87 -19.30 -28.66
CA SER A 465 -0.07 -19.86 -27.67
C SER A 465 0.40 -19.54 -26.23
N ASN A 466 1.71 -19.60 -25.98
CA ASN A 466 2.30 -19.20 -24.69
C ASN A 466 2.04 -17.72 -24.40
N LEU A 467 2.18 -16.83 -25.39
CA LEU A 467 1.88 -15.39 -25.24
C LEU A 467 0.43 -15.13 -24.81
N ILE A 468 -0.53 -15.92 -25.33
CA ILE A 468 -1.93 -15.83 -24.90
C ILE A 468 -2.07 -16.21 -23.43
N GLY A 469 -1.44 -17.30 -23.00
CA GLY A 469 -1.44 -17.73 -21.59
C GLY A 469 -0.77 -16.73 -20.63
N LEU A 470 0.30 -16.09 -21.08
CA LEU A 470 1.06 -15.10 -20.29
C LEU A 470 0.40 -13.73 -20.22
N GLN A 471 -0.58 -13.44 -21.08
CA GLN A 471 -1.17 -12.09 -21.19
C GLN A 471 -1.74 -11.60 -19.86
N MET A 472 -2.43 -12.46 -19.11
CA MET A 472 -3.01 -12.11 -17.81
C MET A 472 -1.92 -11.84 -16.79
N GLN A 473 -0.90 -12.68 -16.71
CA GLN A 473 0.25 -12.52 -15.80
C GLN A 473 1.03 -11.23 -16.08
N ILE A 474 1.25 -10.88 -17.35
CA ILE A 474 1.93 -9.62 -17.74
C ILE A 474 1.12 -8.39 -17.30
N GLN A 475 -0.22 -8.44 -17.36
CA GLN A 475 -1.06 -7.35 -16.88
C GLN A 475 -1.00 -7.22 -15.36
N GLU A 476 -1.09 -8.32 -14.64
CA GLU A 476 -0.96 -8.37 -13.19
C GLU A 476 0.39 -7.79 -12.74
N ALA A 477 1.47 -8.21 -13.38
CA ALA A 477 2.80 -7.67 -13.12
C ALA A 477 2.94 -6.17 -13.34
N SER A 478 2.37 -5.68 -14.42
CA SER A 478 2.42 -4.25 -14.71
C SER A 478 1.77 -3.40 -13.61
N ILE A 479 0.71 -3.93 -12.98
CA ILE A 479 0.04 -3.29 -11.85
C ILE A 479 0.90 -3.42 -10.59
N SER A 480 1.38 -4.64 -10.28
CA SER A 480 2.24 -4.90 -9.13
C SER A 480 3.54 -4.08 -9.17
N MET A 481 4.17 -3.95 -10.36
CA MET A 481 5.35 -3.09 -10.55
C MET A 481 5.06 -1.62 -10.24
N LYS A 482 3.89 -1.10 -10.64
CA LYS A 482 3.52 0.28 -10.34
C LYS A 482 3.34 0.47 -8.84
N ARG A 483 2.62 -0.44 -8.19
CA ARG A 483 2.33 -0.41 -6.76
C ARG A 483 3.60 -0.55 -5.90
N LEU A 484 4.48 -1.48 -6.25
CA LEU A 484 5.75 -1.64 -5.55
C LEU A 484 6.67 -0.44 -5.77
N GLY A 485 6.67 0.12 -6.99
CA GLY A 485 7.42 1.33 -7.32
C GLY A 485 7.06 2.51 -6.44
N GLU A 486 5.80 2.66 -6.10
CA GLU A 486 5.33 3.74 -5.22
C GLU A 486 5.92 3.67 -3.80
N ILE A 487 6.20 2.46 -3.29
CA ILE A 487 6.89 2.29 -2.01
C ILE A 487 8.39 2.50 -2.17
N MET A 488 8.98 1.89 -3.19
CA MET A 488 10.42 1.97 -3.44
C MET A 488 10.91 3.38 -3.81
N ASP A 489 10.02 4.23 -4.30
CA ASP A 489 10.30 5.64 -4.62
C ASP A 489 10.04 6.57 -3.41
N TYR A 490 9.51 6.04 -2.30
CA TYR A 490 9.35 6.81 -1.07
C TYR A 490 10.72 7.07 -0.44
N PRO A 491 11.05 8.30 -0.03
CA PRO A 491 12.36 8.60 0.52
C PRO A 491 12.60 7.86 1.84
N SER A 492 13.79 7.28 1.99
CA SER A 492 14.24 6.71 3.25
C SER A 492 14.45 7.81 4.30
N GLU A 493 14.28 7.49 5.58
CA GLU A 493 14.58 8.42 6.68
C GLU A 493 16.08 8.73 6.83
N THR A 494 16.94 7.97 6.19
CA THR A 494 18.41 8.17 6.17
C THR A 494 18.87 9.11 5.06
N VAL A 495 17.96 9.62 4.23
CA VAL A 495 18.30 10.61 3.20
C VAL A 495 18.74 11.91 3.86
N GLY A 496 19.96 12.37 3.54
CA GLY A 496 20.57 13.57 4.13
C GLY A 496 21.38 13.28 5.40
N ASP A 497 21.53 12.03 5.83
CA ASP A 497 22.37 11.68 7.00
C ASP A 497 23.87 11.96 6.76
N GLU A 498 24.30 12.04 5.48
CA GLU A 498 25.68 12.38 5.11
C GLU A 498 26.10 13.78 5.61
N ASP A 499 25.14 14.70 5.75
CA ASP A 499 25.35 16.08 6.22
C ASP A 499 25.08 16.24 7.71
N ARG A 500 24.66 15.18 8.41
CA ARG A 500 24.29 15.18 9.83
C ARG A 500 25.41 14.59 10.71
N THR A 501 25.42 14.98 11.96
CA THR A 501 26.37 14.48 12.97
C THR A 501 25.74 13.37 13.80
N ASP A 502 26.56 12.49 14.36
CA ASP A 502 26.09 11.49 15.31
C ASP A 502 26.06 12.02 16.74
N LEU A 503 25.01 11.69 17.47
CA LEU A 503 24.85 11.98 18.89
C LEU A 503 25.35 10.77 19.71
N ASP A 504 26.42 10.94 20.47
CA ASP A 504 26.91 9.88 21.35
C ASP A 504 26.02 9.71 22.59
N LYS A 505 25.79 10.80 23.33
CA LYS A 505 24.98 10.83 24.56
C LYS A 505 24.26 12.15 24.73
N VAL A 506 23.15 12.12 25.45
CA VAL A 506 22.43 13.32 25.88
C VAL A 506 23.01 13.73 27.24
N GLU A 507 23.91 14.74 27.27
CA GLU A 507 24.59 15.21 28.48
C GLU A 507 24.11 16.61 28.92
N GLY A 508 23.59 17.39 27.99
CA GLY A 508 23.09 18.73 28.22
C GLY A 508 21.58 18.82 28.39
N ASP A 509 21.11 20.03 28.46
CA ASP A 509 19.69 20.35 28.53
C ASP A 509 18.98 20.00 27.18
N ILE A 510 17.68 19.73 27.30
CA ILE A 510 16.81 19.55 26.16
C ILE A 510 15.84 20.74 26.12
N GLU A 511 15.89 21.51 25.07
CA GLU A 511 15.10 22.74 24.95
C GLU A 511 14.10 22.65 23.81
N PHE A 512 12.83 22.91 24.10
CA PHE A 512 11.78 23.15 23.10
C PHE A 512 11.61 24.66 22.98
N LYS A 513 11.77 25.20 21.77
CA LYS A 513 11.71 26.64 21.46
C LYS A 513 10.58 26.92 20.48
N ASP A 514 9.46 27.39 20.97
CA ASP A 514 8.28 27.80 20.19
C ASP A 514 7.76 26.73 19.22
N VAL A 515 7.75 25.48 19.69
CA VAL A 515 7.48 24.32 18.84
C VAL A 515 5.99 24.20 18.55
N THR A 516 5.66 24.18 17.25
CA THR A 516 4.33 23.90 16.72
C THR A 516 4.36 22.63 15.88
N PHE A 517 3.38 21.75 16.08
CA PHE A 517 3.28 20.51 15.32
C PHE A 517 1.83 20.08 15.13
N ARG A 518 1.53 19.55 13.94
CA ARG A 518 0.24 18.91 13.61
C ARG A 518 0.41 17.60 12.83
N TYR A 519 -0.48 16.66 13.08
CA TYR A 519 -0.58 15.44 12.29
C TYR A 519 -1.37 15.71 11.01
N GLY A 520 -0.68 15.72 9.87
CA GLY A 520 -1.29 16.06 8.59
C GLY A 520 -1.86 17.48 8.57
N ASN A 521 -3.11 17.65 8.16
CA ASN A 521 -3.79 18.97 8.11
C ASN A 521 -4.85 19.14 9.21
N ARG A 522 -4.63 18.56 10.39
CA ARG A 522 -5.53 18.68 11.54
C ARG A 522 -5.21 19.95 12.36
N ALA A 523 -6.02 20.20 13.38
CA ALA A 523 -5.68 21.16 14.40
C ALA A 523 -4.29 20.86 15.00
N PRO A 524 -3.52 21.87 15.41
CA PRO A 524 -2.22 21.67 16.04
C PRO A 524 -2.33 20.71 17.23
N ALA A 525 -1.47 19.71 17.27
CA ALA A 525 -1.31 18.81 18.41
C ALA A 525 -0.40 19.43 19.47
N LEU A 526 0.51 20.30 19.03
CA LEU A 526 1.31 21.21 19.86
C LEU A 526 1.24 22.60 19.23
N ASP A 527 1.01 23.61 20.06
CA ASP A 527 0.76 24.99 19.65
C ASP A 527 1.66 25.94 20.46
N HIS A 528 2.79 26.37 19.86
CA HIS A 528 3.78 27.28 20.41
C HIS A 528 4.29 26.87 21.79
N ILE A 529 4.74 25.61 21.95
CA ILE A 529 5.25 25.14 23.24
C ILE A 529 6.74 25.49 23.44
N SER A 530 7.07 25.96 24.64
CA SER A 530 8.45 26.23 25.04
C SER A 530 8.67 25.74 26.46
N PHE A 531 9.66 24.87 26.65
CA PHE A 531 10.09 24.37 27.95
C PHE A 531 11.49 23.74 27.86
N THR A 532 12.11 23.53 29.01
CA THR A 532 13.43 22.88 29.11
C THR A 532 13.36 21.69 30.03
N ILE A 533 14.04 20.62 29.66
CA ILE A 533 14.36 19.47 30.50
C ILE A 533 15.83 19.61 30.88
N PRO A 534 16.13 20.11 32.12
CA PRO A 534 17.54 20.25 32.53
C PRO A 534 18.24 18.91 32.67
N ALA A 535 19.55 18.91 32.42
CA ALA A 535 20.36 17.71 32.56
C ALA A 535 20.24 17.11 33.99
N GLY A 536 20.03 15.81 34.09
CA GLY A 536 19.86 15.06 35.34
C GLY A 536 18.54 15.34 36.08
N LYS A 537 17.60 16.10 35.50
CA LYS A 537 16.30 16.40 36.10
C LYS A 537 15.15 15.55 35.57
N LYS A 538 14.14 15.38 36.41
CA LYS A 538 12.94 14.61 36.14
C LYS A 538 11.78 15.56 35.82
N VAL A 539 11.33 15.56 34.57
CA VAL A 539 10.22 16.39 34.08
C VAL A 539 9.03 15.52 33.74
N ALA A 540 7.86 15.91 34.24
CA ALA A 540 6.62 15.19 33.97
C ALA A 540 5.69 16.00 33.06
N LEU A 541 5.02 15.28 32.13
CA LEU A 541 3.95 15.80 31.31
C LEU A 541 2.62 15.20 31.78
N VAL A 542 1.72 16.06 32.22
CA VAL A 542 0.39 15.67 32.71
C VAL A 542 -0.71 16.45 31.97
N GLY A 543 -1.92 15.93 31.91
CA GLY A 543 -3.04 16.58 31.24
C GLY A 543 -4.06 15.57 30.71
N SER A 544 -5.14 16.07 30.13
CA SER A 544 -6.21 15.26 29.54
C SER A 544 -5.70 14.38 28.37
N SER A 545 -6.45 13.31 28.04
CA SER A 545 -6.14 12.52 26.85
C SER A 545 -6.27 13.41 25.60
N GLY A 546 -5.30 13.30 24.67
CA GLY A 546 -5.26 14.14 23.47
C GLY A 546 -4.66 15.55 23.66
N SER A 547 -4.12 15.91 24.84
CA SER A 547 -3.48 17.20 25.08
C SER A 547 -2.11 17.41 24.43
N GLY A 548 -1.54 16.39 23.75
CA GLY A 548 -0.27 16.49 23.03
C GLY A 548 0.95 15.84 23.71
N LYS A 549 0.79 15.22 24.89
CA LYS A 549 1.90 14.63 25.67
C LYS A 549 2.77 13.66 24.88
N SER A 550 2.18 12.61 24.31
CA SER A 550 2.91 11.61 23.51
C SER A 550 3.39 12.16 22.16
N THR A 551 2.96 13.34 21.74
CA THR A 551 3.50 14.02 20.56
C THR A 551 4.90 14.57 20.87
N ILE A 552 5.13 15.07 22.05
CA ILE A 552 6.45 15.53 22.51
C ILE A 552 7.47 14.38 22.48
N THR A 553 7.09 13.21 22.98
CA THR A 553 7.98 12.02 22.97
C THR A 553 8.32 11.57 21.55
N LYS A 554 7.35 11.63 20.63
CA LYS A 554 7.56 11.28 19.21
C LYS A 554 8.45 12.27 18.47
N LEU A 555 8.40 13.55 18.79
CA LEU A 555 9.30 14.56 18.23
C LEU A 555 10.74 14.35 18.74
N LEU A 556 10.93 14.07 20.04
CA LEU A 556 12.26 13.77 20.60
C LEU A 556 12.90 12.51 19.98
N LEU A 557 12.09 11.51 19.63
CA LEU A 557 12.57 10.30 18.94
C LEU A 557 12.75 10.50 17.43
N LYS A 558 12.59 11.74 16.93
CA LYS A 558 12.62 12.04 15.48
C LYS A 558 11.72 11.13 14.65
N TYR A 559 10.55 10.77 15.17
CA TYR A 559 9.51 10.10 14.36
C TYR A 559 8.77 11.09 13.47
N TYR A 560 8.78 12.37 13.87
CA TYR A 560 8.24 13.51 13.14
C TYR A 560 9.15 14.72 13.34
N GLU A 561 9.07 15.67 12.43
CA GLU A 561 9.73 16.98 12.53
C GLU A 561 8.71 18.04 12.93
N PRO A 562 9.09 19.06 13.72
CA PRO A 562 8.21 20.19 14.04
C PRO A 562 7.84 20.96 12.77
N GLU A 563 6.65 21.57 12.75
CA GLU A 563 6.21 22.47 11.66
C GLU A 563 6.88 23.83 11.78
N ASP A 564 6.93 24.36 13.00
CA ASP A 564 7.61 25.60 13.38
C ASP A 564 8.32 25.41 14.70
N GLY A 565 9.34 26.23 14.97
CA GLY A 565 10.17 26.16 16.16
C GLY A 565 11.30 25.15 16.06
N GLU A 566 12.06 24.98 17.14
CA GLU A 566 13.26 24.15 17.22
C GLU A 566 13.28 23.32 18.49
N ILE A 567 13.95 22.17 18.41
CA ILE A 567 14.24 21.30 19.55
C ILE A 567 15.75 21.13 19.61
N ASP A 568 16.36 21.53 20.72
CA ASP A 568 17.80 21.41 20.91
C ASP A 568 18.13 20.28 21.90
N LEU A 569 19.15 19.52 21.56
CA LEU A 569 19.82 18.54 22.42
C LEU A 569 21.29 18.94 22.59
N ASN A 570 21.76 19.05 23.82
CA ASN A 570 23.15 19.47 24.11
C ASN A 570 23.50 20.85 23.48
N GLY A 571 22.51 21.74 23.28
CA GLY A 571 22.68 23.03 22.61
C GLY A 571 22.81 23.00 21.10
N VAL A 572 22.57 21.83 20.46
CA VAL A 572 22.56 21.66 18.99
C VAL A 572 21.16 21.24 18.56
N ASN A 573 20.70 21.78 17.43
CA ASN A 573 19.38 21.48 16.89
C ASN A 573 19.24 19.97 16.59
N LEU A 574 18.16 19.36 17.05
CA LEU A 574 17.84 17.95 16.85
C LEU A 574 17.86 17.55 15.36
N ALA A 575 17.53 18.48 14.46
CA ALA A 575 17.55 18.23 13.01
C ALA A 575 18.95 17.91 12.47
N GLU A 576 20.02 18.40 13.14
CA GLU A 576 21.41 18.21 12.70
C GLU A 576 22.00 16.85 13.10
N TYR A 577 21.30 16.07 13.93
CA TYR A 577 21.72 14.73 14.30
C TYR A 577 21.12 13.65 13.37
N THR A 578 21.82 12.52 13.20
CA THR A 578 21.27 11.37 12.50
C THR A 578 20.15 10.71 13.33
N ASN A 579 19.13 10.16 12.66
CA ASN A 579 17.97 9.55 13.34
C ASN A 579 18.39 8.36 14.22
N ASP A 580 19.31 7.55 13.73
CA ASP A 580 19.81 6.36 14.42
C ASP A 580 20.59 6.71 15.70
N SER A 581 21.45 7.75 15.66
CA SER A 581 22.24 8.16 16.82
C SER A 581 21.34 8.71 17.93
N VAL A 582 20.36 9.54 17.59
CA VAL A 582 19.37 10.06 18.56
C VAL A 582 18.61 8.91 19.22
N ARG A 583 18.11 7.96 18.42
CA ARG A 583 17.37 6.82 18.96
C ARG A 583 18.26 5.88 19.77
N ARG A 584 19.56 5.76 19.48
CA ARG A 584 20.52 5.02 20.31
C ARG A 584 20.81 5.73 21.63
N ALA A 585 20.86 7.04 21.65
CA ALA A 585 21.17 7.84 22.85
C ALA A 585 19.99 7.95 23.84
N ILE A 586 18.76 7.59 23.46
CA ILE A 586 17.53 7.75 24.27
C ILE A 586 16.95 6.37 24.62
N SER A 587 16.70 6.10 25.90
CA SER A 587 15.92 4.95 26.36
C SER A 587 14.43 5.28 26.38
N TYR A 588 13.62 4.55 25.61
CA TYR A 588 12.19 4.79 25.47
C TYR A 588 11.36 3.57 25.91
N VAL A 589 10.42 3.80 26.80
CA VAL A 589 9.42 2.80 27.21
C VAL A 589 8.06 3.27 26.67
N PRO A 590 7.51 2.59 25.66
CA PRO A 590 6.26 2.99 25.04
C PRO A 590 5.04 2.62 25.89
N GLN A 591 3.92 3.28 25.64
CA GLN A 591 2.61 2.98 26.23
C GLN A 591 2.17 1.54 25.92
N ASN A 592 2.24 1.14 24.64
CA ASN A 592 1.94 -0.22 24.21
C ASN A 592 3.24 -0.99 23.97
N VAL A 593 3.46 -2.03 24.75
CA VAL A 593 4.66 -2.84 24.69
C VAL A 593 4.47 -4.00 23.72
N GLU A 594 5.27 -4.01 22.65
CA GLU A 594 5.33 -5.12 21.71
C GLU A 594 6.50 -6.05 22.07
N LEU A 595 6.18 -7.35 22.17
CA LEU A 595 7.17 -8.41 22.37
C LEU A 595 7.22 -9.29 21.13
N PHE A 596 8.44 -9.63 20.72
CA PHE A 596 8.67 -10.52 19.59
C PHE A 596 8.49 -11.98 19.96
N SER A 597 8.10 -12.81 19.00
CA SER A 597 8.08 -14.27 19.14
C SER A 597 9.51 -14.80 19.20
N LYS A 598 10.15 -14.60 20.34
CA LYS A 598 11.53 -14.97 20.69
C LYS A 598 11.60 -15.30 22.18
N THR A 599 12.80 -15.68 22.66
CA THR A 599 13.01 -15.87 24.10
C THR A 599 12.89 -14.55 24.87
N ILE A 600 12.62 -14.62 26.16
CA ILE A 600 12.63 -13.43 27.04
C ILE A 600 14.02 -12.78 27.03
N TYR A 601 15.09 -13.58 27.04
CA TYR A 601 16.46 -13.11 26.88
C TYR A 601 16.62 -12.26 25.61
N ASP A 602 16.21 -12.78 24.46
CA ASP A 602 16.30 -12.05 23.19
C ASP A 602 15.40 -10.82 23.15
N ASN A 603 14.24 -10.88 23.80
CA ASN A 603 13.35 -9.73 23.91
C ASN A 603 13.93 -8.58 24.72
N ILE A 604 14.66 -8.87 25.80
CA ILE A 604 15.33 -7.83 26.59
C ILE A 604 16.54 -7.30 25.83
N ARG A 605 17.31 -8.19 25.18
CA ARG A 605 18.55 -7.87 24.46
C ARG A 605 18.35 -7.04 23.18
N VAL A 606 17.12 -6.88 22.69
CA VAL A 606 16.82 -6.05 21.50
C VAL A 606 17.42 -4.63 21.59
N SER A 607 17.52 -4.06 22.77
CA SER A 607 18.09 -2.72 22.99
C SER A 607 19.63 -2.68 22.90
N ARG A 608 20.31 -3.80 23.17
CA ARG A 608 21.76 -3.97 23.08
C ARG A 608 22.11 -5.43 22.76
N MET A 609 22.29 -5.73 21.47
CA MET A 609 22.41 -7.09 20.95
C MET A 609 23.64 -7.86 21.40
N ASP A 610 24.69 -7.18 21.82
CA ASP A 610 25.93 -7.73 22.34
C ASP A 610 25.91 -8.05 23.86
N ALA A 611 24.81 -7.70 24.55
CA ALA A 611 24.66 -7.90 25.98
C ALA A 611 24.74 -9.39 26.38
N THR A 612 25.46 -9.65 27.45
CA THR A 612 25.60 -10.96 28.05
C THR A 612 24.36 -11.36 28.86
N MET A 613 24.21 -12.65 29.16
CA MET A 613 23.13 -13.15 30.01
C MET A 613 23.11 -12.49 31.40
N ASP A 614 24.29 -12.20 31.97
CA ASP A 614 24.36 -11.61 33.29
C ASP A 614 23.96 -10.13 33.29
N GLU A 615 24.32 -9.37 32.25
CA GLU A 615 23.85 -7.99 32.05
C GLU A 615 22.33 -7.96 31.89
N VAL A 616 21.77 -8.89 31.10
CA VAL A 616 20.32 -9.03 30.95
C VAL A 616 19.62 -9.35 32.26
N LYS A 617 20.21 -10.24 33.09
CA LYS A 617 19.67 -10.54 34.43
C LYS A 617 19.72 -9.32 35.37
N GLU A 618 20.81 -8.56 35.34
CA GLU A 618 20.92 -7.32 36.14
C GLU A 618 19.89 -6.26 35.69
N ALA A 619 19.73 -6.08 34.39
CA ALA A 619 18.69 -5.18 33.87
C ALA A 619 17.27 -5.65 34.27
N ALA A 620 17.02 -6.95 34.22
CA ALA A 620 15.74 -7.53 34.66
C ALA A 620 15.50 -7.40 36.18
N LYS A 621 16.56 -7.49 37.01
CA LYS A 621 16.42 -7.18 38.45
C LYS A 621 16.06 -5.73 38.68
N LYS A 622 16.72 -4.79 37.98
CA LYS A 622 16.42 -3.37 38.05
C LYS A 622 14.99 -3.04 37.62
N ALA A 623 14.37 -3.85 36.79
CA ALA A 623 13.00 -3.71 36.32
C ALA A 623 11.97 -4.54 37.10
N ASP A 624 12.33 -5.14 38.21
CA ASP A 624 11.49 -6.10 38.97
C ASP A 624 10.92 -7.23 38.09
N ALA A 625 11.64 -7.58 37.04
CA ALA A 625 11.24 -8.64 36.11
C ALA A 625 11.84 -10.00 36.46
N HIS A 626 12.96 -10.01 37.19
CA HIS A 626 13.75 -11.22 37.46
C HIS A 626 12.94 -12.30 38.15
N ASP A 627 12.14 -11.95 39.14
CA ASP A 627 11.45 -12.92 39.98
C ASP A 627 10.35 -13.65 39.22
N PHE A 628 9.52 -12.98 38.45
CA PHE A 628 8.51 -13.67 37.63
C PHE A 628 9.18 -14.52 36.54
N ILE A 629 10.29 -14.03 35.93
CA ILE A 629 10.99 -14.77 34.88
C ILE A 629 11.55 -16.09 35.45
N ARG A 630 12.08 -16.10 36.68
CA ARG A 630 12.57 -17.31 37.36
C ARG A 630 11.49 -18.37 37.60
N HIS A 631 10.24 -17.97 37.74
CA HIS A 631 9.12 -18.89 37.97
C HIS A 631 8.61 -19.51 36.67
N LEU A 632 9.04 -19.01 35.49
CA LEU A 632 8.70 -19.61 34.21
C LEU A 632 9.50 -20.91 33.98
N PRO A 633 8.94 -21.92 33.30
CA PRO A 633 9.56 -23.23 33.12
C PRO A 633 10.99 -23.21 32.54
N LEU A 634 11.25 -22.35 31.57
CA LEU A 634 12.56 -22.18 30.92
C LEU A 634 13.23 -20.85 31.28
N GLN A 635 12.73 -20.15 32.29
CA GLN A 635 13.26 -18.87 32.78
C GLN A 635 13.49 -17.87 31.60
N TYR A 636 14.69 -17.31 31.47
CA TYR A 636 15.07 -16.40 30.39
C TYR A 636 15.01 -17.03 28.98
N ASN A 637 15.07 -18.35 28.88
CA ASN A 637 14.94 -19.08 27.62
C ASN A 637 13.48 -19.41 27.27
N THR A 638 12.51 -18.97 28.10
CA THR A 638 11.10 -19.12 27.79
C THR A 638 10.80 -18.39 26.48
N TYR A 639 10.29 -19.12 25.49
CA TYR A 639 9.89 -18.58 24.20
C TYR A 639 8.50 -17.94 24.33
N LEU A 640 8.38 -16.71 23.89
CA LEU A 640 7.12 -15.97 23.89
C LEU A 640 6.39 -16.20 22.59
N GLU A 641 5.08 -16.37 22.68
CA GLU A 641 4.19 -16.40 21.51
C GLU A 641 3.98 -15.01 20.92
N GLU A 642 3.17 -14.91 19.86
CA GLU A 642 2.88 -13.66 19.15
C GLU A 642 2.42 -12.56 20.12
N ALA A 643 3.03 -11.37 19.99
CA ALA A 643 2.79 -10.20 20.85
C ALA A 643 2.96 -10.48 22.37
N GLY A 644 3.72 -11.52 22.74
CA GLY A 644 3.93 -11.90 24.15
C GLY A 644 2.69 -12.49 24.82
N ASN A 645 1.85 -13.20 24.06
CA ASN A 645 0.74 -13.97 24.65
C ASN A 645 1.26 -14.90 25.76
N GLY A 646 0.47 -15.03 26.84
CA GLY A 646 0.87 -15.77 28.03
C GLY A 646 1.52 -14.92 29.14
N LEU A 647 1.86 -13.65 28.85
CA LEU A 647 2.29 -12.69 29.87
C LEU A 647 1.18 -11.67 30.16
N SER A 648 1.04 -11.29 31.43
CA SER A 648 0.19 -10.17 31.85
C SER A 648 0.72 -8.83 31.29
N GLY A 649 -0.15 -7.81 31.21
CA GLY A 649 0.25 -6.47 30.79
C GLY A 649 1.41 -5.89 31.63
N GLY A 650 1.40 -6.15 32.94
CA GLY A 650 2.43 -5.74 33.85
C GLY A 650 3.78 -6.44 33.64
N GLU A 651 3.78 -7.74 33.33
CA GLU A 651 5.01 -8.48 32.99
C GLU A 651 5.61 -7.99 31.68
N LYS A 652 4.79 -7.67 30.67
CA LYS A 652 5.25 -7.05 29.42
C LYS A 652 5.90 -5.69 29.66
N GLN A 653 5.31 -4.86 30.51
CA GLN A 653 5.87 -3.56 30.88
C GLN A 653 7.19 -3.67 31.61
N ARG A 654 7.34 -4.62 32.57
CA ARG A 654 8.61 -4.89 33.23
C ARG A 654 9.71 -5.38 32.28
N ILE A 655 9.36 -6.16 31.26
CA ILE A 655 10.32 -6.53 30.19
C ILE A 655 10.73 -5.29 29.39
N ALA A 656 9.80 -4.37 29.08
CA ALA A 656 10.14 -3.13 28.38
C ALA A 656 11.04 -2.19 29.22
N LEU A 657 10.81 -2.13 30.54
CA LEU A 657 11.69 -1.43 31.47
C LEU A 657 13.08 -2.09 31.51
N ALA A 658 13.18 -3.42 31.54
CA ALA A 658 14.44 -4.12 31.45
C ALA A 658 15.21 -3.81 30.16
N ARG A 659 14.51 -3.66 29.01
CA ARG A 659 15.11 -3.16 27.76
C ARG A 659 15.71 -1.77 27.92
N ALA A 660 14.98 -0.85 28.58
CA ALA A 660 15.43 0.51 28.80
C ALA A 660 16.64 0.57 29.73
N PHE A 661 16.65 -0.18 30.82
CA PHE A 661 17.79 -0.27 31.74
C PHE A 661 19.02 -0.94 31.11
N LEU A 662 18.83 -1.95 30.26
CA LEU A 662 19.94 -2.60 29.54
C LEU A 662 20.63 -1.65 28.57
N LYS A 663 19.90 -0.71 27.99
CA LYS A 663 20.41 0.31 27.07
C LYS A 663 21.30 1.33 27.76
N ASP A 664 20.99 1.67 29.00
CA ASP A 664 21.76 2.56 29.89
C ASP A 664 22.06 3.96 29.29
N SER A 665 21.02 4.65 28.84
CA SER A 665 21.11 6.00 28.27
C SER A 665 21.13 7.08 29.37
N ASN A 666 21.50 8.31 28.98
CA ASN A 666 21.42 9.48 29.90
C ASN A 666 20.01 10.10 29.91
N LEU A 667 19.21 9.88 28.87
CA LEU A 667 17.82 10.32 28.81
C LEU A 667 16.89 9.13 28.76
N TYR A 668 15.92 9.10 29.68
CA TYR A 668 14.83 8.12 29.72
C TYR A 668 13.51 8.81 29.40
N ILE A 669 12.74 8.24 28.49
CA ILE A 669 11.37 8.66 28.17
C ILE A 669 10.43 7.53 28.56
N LEU A 670 9.53 7.80 29.49
CA LEU A 670 8.52 6.86 29.99
C LEU A 670 7.14 7.35 29.56
N ASP A 671 6.55 6.71 28.53
CA ASP A 671 5.24 7.11 27.98
C ASP A 671 4.16 6.17 28.54
N GLU A 672 3.45 6.59 29.59
CA GLU A 672 2.39 5.81 30.26
C GLU A 672 2.83 4.37 30.62
N SER A 673 4.09 4.20 30.96
CA SER A 673 4.78 2.92 31.07
C SER A 673 4.27 1.99 32.19
N THR A 674 3.29 2.42 32.96
CA THR A 674 2.74 1.67 34.12
C THR A 674 1.21 1.57 34.10
N SER A 675 0.56 1.97 33.00
CA SER A 675 -0.92 2.01 32.89
C SER A 675 -1.61 0.66 33.15
N ASN A 676 -0.91 -0.47 32.92
CA ASN A 676 -1.42 -1.83 33.10
C ASN A 676 -0.98 -2.49 34.41
N LEU A 677 -0.41 -1.71 35.35
CA LEU A 677 0.02 -2.19 36.66
C LEU A 677 -1.03 -1.87 37.74
N ASP A 678 -1.08 -2.73 38.75
CA ASP A 678 -1.79 -2.40 39.98
C ASP A 678 -1.03 -1.30 40.75
N PHE A 679 -1.74 -0.56 41.59
CA PHE A 679 -1.23 0.63 42.28
C PHE A 679 0.00 0.32 43.15
N ALA A 680 0.05 -0.84 43.80
CA ALA A 680 1.17 -1.20 44.65
C ALA A 680 2.45 -1.48 43.84
N THR A 681 2.33 -2.26 42.78
CA THR A 681 3.43 -2.58 41.86
C THR A 681 3.92 -1.33 41.13
N GLU A 682 3.00 -0.44 40.72
CA GLU A 682 3.34 0.83 40.07
C GLU A 682 4.22 1.69 40.98
N ASN A 683 3.81 1.92 42.22
CA ASN A 683 4.60 2.71 43.18
C ASN A 683 5.97 2.10 43.45
N LEU A 684 6.04 0.78 43.57
CA LEU A 684 7.29 0.08 43.79
C LEU A 684 8.26 0.26 42.60
N ILE A 685 7.76 0.14 41.38
CA ILE A 685 8.55 0.34 40.17
C ILE A 685 9.00 1.80 40.02
N PHE A 686 8.12 2.78 40.29
CA PHE A 686 8.53 4.19 40.21
C PHE A 686 9.58 4.53 41.24
N ASN A 687 9.45 4.07 42.50
CA ASN A 687 10.47 4.27 43.51
C ASN A 687 11.81 3.70 43.06
N MET A 688 11.83 2.48 42.50
CA MET A 688 13.05 1.87 41.94
C MET A 688 13.62 2.69 40.77
N ILE A 689 12.76 3.19 39.86
CA ILE A 689 13.17 4.05 38.74
C ILE A 689 13.81 5.33 39.27
N TYR A 690 13.20 5.98 40.27
CA TYR A 690 13.74 7.20 40.87
C TYR A 690 15.09 6.97 41.55
N ASP A 691 15.25 5.86 42.24
CA ASP A 691 16.51 5.50 42.93
C ASP A 691 17.61 5.10 41.92
N GLN A 692 17.29 4.28 40.93
CA GLN A 692 18.24 3.76 39.94
C GLN A 692 18.68 4.85 38.92
N LEU A 693 17.82 5.82 38.64
CA LEU A 693 18.04 6.87 37.67
C LEU A 693 18.14 8.27 38.33
N ALA A 694 18.69 8.33 39.57
CA ALA A 694 18.77 9.60 40.30
C ALA A 694 19.51 10.70 39.55
N ASP A 695 20.60 10.35 38.87
CA ASP A 695 21.48 11.28 38.12
C ASP A 695 21.16 11.33 36.61
N ARG A 696 20.06 10.72 36.15
CA ARG A 696 19.68 10.69 34.73
C ARG A 696 18.53 11.66 34.44
N SER A 697 18.55 12.21 33.24
CA SER A 697 17.41 13.01 32.74
C SER A 697 16.21 12.12 32.42
N MET A 698 15.01 12.54 32.85
CA MET A 698 13.80 11.76 32.62
C MET A 698 12.66 12.65 32.12
N LEU A 699 11.96 12.16 31.11
CA LEU A 699 10.68 12.70 30.65
C LEU A 699 9.59 11.66 30.91
N ILE A 700 8.66 11.97 31.81
CA ILE A 700 7.59 11.06 32.23
C ILE A 700 6.26 11.56 31.71
N VAL A 701 5.61 10.83 30.84
CA VAL A 701 4.22 11.06 30.45
C VAL A 701 3.33 10.23 31.35
N ALA A 702 2.56 10.89 32.20
CA ALA A 702 1.76 10.22 33.21
C ALA A 702 0.25 10.48 33.05
N HIS A 703 -0.52 9.42 33.24
CA HIS A 703 -1.96 9.49 33.46
C HIS A 703 -2.32 9.53 34.95
N ARG A 704 -1.47 8.95 35.82
CA ARG A 704 -1.66 8.99 37.27
C ARG A 704 -0.73 10.01 37.88
N LEU A 705 -1.32 10.99 38.58
CA LEU A 705 -0.56 12.09 39.18
C LEU A 705 0.28 11.67 40.38
N SER A 706 -0.06 10.57 41.05
CA SER A 706 0.72 9.98 42.15
C SER A 706 2.16 9.65 41.75
N THR A 707 2.37 9.23 40.49
CA THR A 707 3.69 8.80 39.98
C THR A 707 4.64 9.93 39.67
N VAL A 708 4.14 11.16 39.53
CA VAL A 708 4.92 12.35 39.15
C VAL A 708 5.10 13.32 40.33
N ARG A 709 4.67 12.95 41.53
CA ARG A 709 4.75 13.81 42.72
C ARG A 709 6.17 14.27 43.00
N ASP A 710 7.15 13.37 42.82
CA ASP A 710 8.55 13.59 43.17
C ASP A 710 9.38 14.11 41.98
N CYS A 711 8.73 14.57 40.90
CA CYS A 711 9.40 15.22 39.77
C CYS A 711 9.88 16.59 40.10
N ASP A 712 11.04 17.01 39.56
CA ASP A 712 11.60 18.36 39.72
C ASP A 712 10.72 19.44 39.05
N LEU A 713 10.03 19.05 37.94
CA LEU A 713 9.16 19.95 37.20
C LEU A 713 7.97 19.17 36.62
N ILE A 714 6.78 19.68 36.81
CA ILE A 714 5.54 19.17 36.21
C ILE A 714 5.01 20.20 35.23
N LEU A 715 4.75 19.80 34.01
CA LEU A 715 4.17 20.59 32.93
C LEU A 715 2.75 20.12 32.69
N VAL A 716 1.77 20.97 32.88
CA VAL A 716 0.35 20.66 32.67
C VAL A 716 -0.03 21.06 31.23
N MET A 717 -0.45 20.08 30.47
CA MET A 717 -0.84 20.30 29.07
C MET A 717 -2.35 20.29 28.90
N ASP A 718 -2.86 21.23 28.14
CA ASP A 718 -4.25 21.28 27.71
C ASP A 718 -4.33 21.80 26.26
N HIS A 719 -5.06 21.06 25.39
CA HIS A 719 -5.24 21.42 23.98
C HIS A 719 -3.95 21.85 23.24
N GLY A 720 -2.86 21.10 23.42
CA GLY A 720 -1.59 21.35 22.74
C GLY A 720 -0.73 22.46 23.35
N LYS A 721 -1.13 23.06 24.48
CA LYS A 721 -0.41 24.16 25.18
C LYS A 721 0.00 23.73 26.57
N ILE A 722 1.09 24.35 27.09
CA ILE A 722 1.47 24.24 28.48
C ILE A 722 0.72 25.33 29.23
N VAL A 723 -0.23 24.96 30.10
CA VAL A 723 -1.08 25.90 30.83
C VAL A 723 -0.54 26.19 32.22
N GLU A 724 0.15 25.25 32.85
CA GLU A 724 0.76 25.38 34.17
C GLU A 724 2.12 24.72 34.22
N ARG A 725 3.01 25.24 35.05
CA ARG A 725 4.32 24.63 35.34
C ARG A 725 4.71 24.89 36.80
N GLY A 726 5.37 23.93 37.42
CA GLY A 726 5.85 23.99 38.81
C GLY A 726 6.07 22.61 39.41
N THR A 727 6.45 22.55 40.68
CA THR A 727 6.49 21.32 41.47
C THR A 727 5.08 20.88 41.89
N HIS A 728 4.93 19.68 42.44
CA HIS A 728 3.64 19.20 42.95
C HIS A 728 3.00 20.14 43.94
N ASP A 729 3.76 20.60 44.95
CA ASP A 729 3.24 21.44 46.00
C ASP A 729 2.88 22.87 45.49
N GLU A 730 3.69 23.43 44.60
CA GLU A 730 3.41 24.70 43.95
C GLU A 730 2.13 24.66 43.10
N LEU A 731 1.93 23.58 42.36
CA LEU A 731 0.75 23.41 41.51
C LEU A 731 -0.53 23.14 42.32
N LEU A 732 -0.42 22.45 43.43
CA LEU A 732 -1.56 22.30 44.37
C LEU A 732 -1.93 23.61 45.00
N ALA A 733 -0.95 24.43 45.41
CA ALA A 733 -1.19 25.74 45.99
C ALA A 733 -1.82 26.75 45.03
N LYS A 734 -1.62 26.58 43.71
CA LYS A 734 -2.24 27.41 42.66
C LYS A 734 -3.74 27.15 42.46
N GLU A 735 -4.26 26.02 42.96
CA GLU A 735 -5.66 25.56 42.79
C GLU A 735 -6.15 25.62 41.33
N GLY A 736 -5.25 25.41 40.37
CA GLY A 736 -5.53 25.47 38.94
C GLY A 736 -5.92 24.12 38.32
N LYS A 737 -5.56 23.91 37.07
CA LYS A 737 -5.88 22.70 36.29
C LYS A 737 -5.28 21.42 36.90
N TYR A 738 -4.03 21.51 37.42
CA TYR A 738 -3.39 20.42 38.14
C TYR A 738 -4.17 19.99 39.38
N TYR A 739 -4.62 20.95 40.17
CA TYR A 739 -5.43 20.70 41.36
C TYR A 739 -6.76 20.04 41.03
N GLU A 740 -7.43 20.49 39.95
CA GLU A 740 -8.64 19.82 39.46
C GLU A 740 -8.38 18.37 39.11
N LEU A 741 -7.34 18.08 38.31
CA LEU A 741 -6.96 16.73 37.89
C LEU A 741 -6.59 15.86 39.11
N TRP A 742 -5.85 16.39 40.08
CA TRP A 742 -5.49 15.72 41.30
C TRP A 742 -6.71 15.30 42.13
N ASN A 743 -7.61 16.24 42.37
CA ASN A 743 -8.82 15.97 43.13
C ASN A 743 -9.76 14.99 42.44
N MET A 744 -9.84 15.04 41.13
CA MET A 744 -10.60 14.05 40.35
C MET A 744 -10.02 12.62 40.54
N GLN A 745 -8.71 12.47 40.54
CA GLN A 745 -8.05 11.17 40.74
C GLN A 745 -8.14 10.68 42.17
N GLN A 746 -8.16 11.55 43.18
CA GLN A 746 -8.35 11.20 44.59
C GLN A 746 -9.82 10.89 44.95
N GLY A 747 -10.73 10.99 43.99
CA GLY A 747 -12.17 10.76 44.25
C GLY A 747 -12.84 11.84 45.07
N ILE A 748 -12.17 12.96 45.35
CA ILE A 748 -12.66 14.09 46.16
C ILE A 748 -13.67 14.94 45.38
N TYR A 749 -13.58 14.93 44.05
CA TYR A 749 -14.52 15.63 43.17
C TYR A 749 -15.73 14.75 42.87
N ARG A 750 -16.81 14.89 43.63
CA ARG A 750 -18.13 14.55 43.12
C ARG A 750 -18.46 15.59 42.04
N SER A 751 -18.58 15.15 40.79
CA SER A 751 -18.97 16.03 39.69
C SER A 751 -20.20 16.82 40.11
N LYS A 752 -20.12 18.14 40.26
CA LYS A 752 -21.28 18.98 40.02
C LYS A 752 -21.76 18.55 38.65
N LYS A 753 -23.00 18.01 38.56
CA LYS A 753 -23.65 17.71 37.27
C LYS A 753 -23.32 18.89 36.36
N ALA A 754 -22.56 18.63 35.31
CA ALA A 754 -22.38 19.60 34.25
C ALA A 754 -23.80 19.95 33.79
N GLU A 755 -24.21 21.17 34.00
CA GLU A 755 -25.29 21.72 33.21
C GLU A 755 -24.92 21.47 31.76
N PRO A 756 -25.84 20.94 30.94
CA PRO A 756 -25.51 20.72 29.55
C PRO A 756 -25.09 22.07 28.95
N LYS A 757 -23.80 22.27 28.75
CA LYS A 757 -23.34 23.36 27.89
C LYS A 757 -24.00 23.07 26.54
N GLN A 758 -25.03 23.86 26.24
CA GLN A 758 -25.53 23.99 24.89
C GLN A 758 -24.30 24.10 23.97
N SER A 759 -24.14 23.11 23.13
CA SER A 759 -23.18 23.18 22.04
C SER A 759 -23.55 24.41 21.21
N VAL A 760 -22.82 25.49 21.43
CA VAL A 760 -22.85 26.65 20.55
C VAL A 760 -22.15 26.22 19.26
N MET A 761 -22.90 25.53 18.41
CA MET A 761 -22.72 25.66 16.98
C MET A 761 -23.30 27.05 16.64
N GLN A 762 -22.48 28.08 16.83
CA GLN A 762 -22.75 29.38 16.20
C GLN A 762 -22.51 29.20 14.70
N ALA A 763 -23.57 28.78 14.00
CA ALA A 763 -23.74 29.21 12.64
C ALA A 763 -23.91 30.74 12.70
N VAL A 764 -23.04 31.45 12.02
CA VAL A 764 -23.27 32.85 11.68
C VAL A 764 -24.51 32.84 10.77
N VAL A 765 -25.66 33.16 11.36
CA VAL A 765 -26.86 33.51 10.63
C VAL A 765 -26.82 35.04 10.57
N GLU A 766 -26.50 35.60 9.42
CA GLU A 766 -26.93 36.94 9.09
C GLU A 766 -28.46 36.93 9.09
N GLU A 767 -29.04 37.69 9.96
CA GLU A 767 -30.48 37.96 9.99
C GLU A 767 -30.83 38.72 8.72
N ASP A 768 -31.47 38.03 7.78
CA ASP A 768 -32.35 38.70 6.82
C ASP A 768 -33.77 38.68 7.41
N ASP A 769 -34.34 39.86 7.44
CA ASP A 769 -35.60 40.30 8.05
C ASP A 769 -36.79 39.72 7.28
N ASP A 770 -37.09 38.42 7.47
CA ASP A 770 -38.42 37.86 7.18
C ASP A 770 -38.54 36.51 7.97
N GLY A 771 -39.37 36.57 9.00
CA GLY A 771 -39.56 35.49 9.98
C GLY A 771 -40.12 34.20 9.42
N GLU A 772 -39.26 33.19 9.30
CA GLU A 772 -39.68 31.79 9.40
C GLU A 772 -38.51 30.95 9.92
N SER A 773 -38.65 30.47 11.17
CA SER A 773 -37.72 29.56 11.82
C SER A 773 -37.79 28.17 11.20
N ILE A 774 -36.67 27.69 10.69
CA ILE A 774 -36.48 26.25 10.37
C ILE A 774 -35.45 25.69 11.32
N THR A 775 -35.92 24.85 12.24
CA THR A 775 -35.12 23.98 13.09
C THR A 775 -34.58 22.79 12.31
N TYR A 776 -33.27 22.61 12.32
CA TYR A 776 -32.64 21.30 12.17
C TYR A 776 -31.46 21.16 13.12
#